data_97c3c5727a76cbb261f57172c2e56ee6
#
_entry.id   97c3c5727a76cbb261f57172c2e56ee6
#
_cell.length_a   1.000
_cell.length_b   1.000
_cell.length_c   1.000
_cell.angle_alpha   90.00
_cell.angle_beta   90.00
_cell.angle_gamma   90.00
#
_symmetry.space_group_name_H-M   'P 1'
#
loop_
_entity.id
_entity.type
_entity.pdbx_description
1 polymer ?
#
loop_
_entity_poly.entity_id
_entity_poly.type
_entity_poly.pdbx_seq_one_letter_code
_entity_poly.pdbx_strand_id
1 'polypeptide(L)'
;MSADGGNAKRLTKNSVTELPSAFTPDGKHVVFSAAIQDPAQSALFPTNAMSELYQVPVEGGRTRQIIATPAEAVCYIKDGASFLYQDKKGFEDEWRKHHTSSVTRDIWLYDSKSGKHTNLTNIGGEDRDPVIAPDGNTVYFLSERKGGSMNVYQMTLKNPKEIKAVTSFKTHPVRFLSASNKGQLCYTYDGEIYTQAANGKPSKVKIDIVRDDTDQIERFSLNNAARSATVSPDGKQVAFIVRGEVFVTSVEYGTTKQITHTPAGEQGVTFAPDNRTLAYASERSGNWELYLAKIERKEDPNFPNATLIKEEVLLPSSKIERNYPSFSPDGKELAFIEDRRKLMVMNLETKKVRQITDGTLWHNTSGGFEYYWSPDGKWFTLCYVGNKHDPYYDIGLVSTQGGPITNLTNSGYASGSPAWVMDGNAILFTSERYGMRNHASWGSMEDVFLCFVNQDAYDKYRLSKEDYELLKELEKEQEKLKKEADKKKDADKKKDSKKENDKKEDKKEKDIVVELEGIQDRIVRLTPNSSNLGDAIIDKKGENLYYLASFEKGMDLWKINLRKKDVRLTSKGAGSGYFEMAKDGTIFLLGSRMQKMNGSGDLSGISYGGNMEMDLAAEREAMFDHMYKQELKRFYNVNMHGVNWDAMCAAYRKFLPHINNNHDYAELLSELLGELNVSHTGGSYRSNSSSYATANLGLLYDMNYDGKGLKVDEVVEGSPFDNARSKMEAGVIIEKINGEEITANTNYSLLLNNCANKKTLVSLYNPQTKERWEEVILPIGNSAFNSLLYKRWVKNRAADVEKWSNGRLGYVHITSMDDASFRNVYSDILGKYNHCDGIVIDTRFNGGGRLHEDVEILFSGKKYLTQVVRGQESCDMPSRRWNKASIMVQCEANYSNAHGTPWVYKFKEMGKLVGAPVPGTMTSVSWEKMQDPSLTFGIPIVGYRTAEGTYLENDQLEPDVYVLNAPETIVKGEDTQLKVAVETLMKDLGLK
;
A
#
# COMPACT_ATOMS: atom_id res chain seq x y z
N MET A 1 32.01 13.78 -10.22
CA MET A 1 33.19 13.75 -9.29
C MET A 1 34.44 13.47 -10.10
N SER A 2 35.57 14.02 -9.71
CA SER A 2 36.86 13.68 -10.36
C SER A 2 37.24 12.22 -10.10
N ALA A 3 37.92 11.57 -11.05
CA ALA A 3 38.50 10.23 -10.83
C ALA A 3 39.53 10.18 -9.69
N ASP A 4 40.12 11.32 -9.36
CA ASP A 4 41.05 11.46 -8.22
C ASP A 4 40.36 11.76 -6.89
N GLY A 5 39.05 11.69 -6.85
CA GLY A 5 38.24 12.01 -5.67
C GLY A 5 37.88 13.50 -5.57
N GLY A 6 37.45 13.93 -4.38
CA GLY A 6 37.01 15.29 -4.08
C GLY A 6 35.47 15.43 -4.03
N ASN A 7 34.96 16.65 -4.05
CA ASN A 7 33.55 16.97 -3.93
C ASN A 7 32.79 16.62 -5.20
N ALA A 8 31.60 15.99 -5.03
CA ALA A 8 30.65 15.75 -6.11
C ALA A 8 29.99 17.07 -6.55
N LYS A 9 29.92 17.31 -7.87
CA LYS A 9 29.20 18.43 -8.47
C LYS A 9 27.86 17.94 -8.96
N ARG A 10 26.76 18.53 -8.50
CA ARG A 10 25.44 18.25 -9.01
C ARG A 10 25.22 18.88 -10.38
N LEU A 11 24.91 18.09 -11.41
CA LEU A 11 24.74 18.54 -12.79
C LEU A 11 23.29 18.88 -13.14
N THR A 12 22.35 18.11 -12.65
CA THR A 12 20.92 18.25 -12.91
C THR A 12 20.19 18.90 -11.73
N LYS A 13 19.02 19.50 -11.99
CA LYS A 13 18.21 20.22 -10.99
C LYS A 13 16.72 19.84 -11.02
N ASN A 14 16.35 18.84 -11.81
CA ASN A 14 15.01 18.26 -11.78
C ASN A 14 14.82 17.39 -10.54
N SER A 15 13.58 17.22 -10.08
CA SER A 15 13.23 16.38 -8.92
C SER A 15 12.79 14.95 -9.29
N VAL A 16 12.82 14.58 -10.56
CA VAL A 16 12.61 13.17 -10.97
C VAL A 16 13.80 12.31 -10.63
N THR A 17 13.61 10.99 -10.57
CA THR A 17 14.72 10.03 -10.41
C THR A 17 15.59 10.04 -11.66
N GLU A 18 16.89 10.14 -11.49
CA GLU A 18 17.88 10.22 -12.54
C GLU A 18 18.98 9.18 -12.26
N LEU A 19 19.22 8.26 -13.21
CA LEU A 19 20.20 7.18 -13.10
C LEU A 19 21.32 7.39 -14.12
N PRO A 20 22.51 7.87 -13.73
CA PRO A 20 23.63 8.08 -14.65
C PRO A 20 24.21 6.73 -15.09
N SER A 21 24.49 6.57 -16.40
CA SER A 21 25.00 5.33 -16.99
C SER A 21 26.35 5.48 -17.71
N ALA A 22 26.58 6.57 -18.44
CA ALA A 22 27.79 6.72 -19.25
C ALA A 22 28.22 8.19 -19.46
N PHE A 23 29.44 8.39 -19.91
CA PHE A 23 29.85 9.59 -20.60
C PHE A 23 29.63 9.43 -22.11
N THR A 24 29.34 10.55 -22.81
CA THR A 24 29.44 10.54 -24.28
C THR A 24 30.89 10.28 -24.70
N PRO A 25 31.14 9.69 -25.88
CA PRO A 25 32.51 9.34 -26.34
C PRO A 25 33.47 10.53 -26.42
N ASP A 26 32.98 11.74 -26.60
CA ASP A 26 33.74 12.97 -26.57
C ASP A 26 34.03 13.51 -25.15
N GLY A 27 33.47 12.85 -24.12
CA GLY A 27 33.65 13.23 -22.70
C GLY A 27 32.95 14.53 -22.28
N LYS A 28 32.07 15.11 -23.14
CA LYS A 28 31.45 16.42 -22.85
C LYS A 28 30.14 16.35 -22.12
N HIS A 29 29.47 15.20 -22.14
CA HIS A 29 28.16 15.01 -21.51
C HIS A 29 28.14 13.77 -20.63
N VAL A 30 27.28 13.79 -19.61
CA VAL A 30 26.87 12.62 -18.85
C VAL A 30 25.51 12.16 -19.37
N VAL A 31 25.41 10.88 -19.71
CA VAL A 31 24.17 10.21 -20.12
C VAL A 31 23.51 9.59 -18.91
N PHE A 32 22.20 9.78 -18.79
CA PHE A 32 21.39 9.23 -17.69
C PHE A 32 20.00 8.86 -18.17
N SER A 33 19.37 7.95 -17.44
CA SER A 33 17.96 7.58 -17.64
C SER A 33 17.08 8.36 -16.69
N ALA A 34 15.96 8.88 -17.19
CA ALA A 34 14.94 9.59 -16.40
C ALA A 34 13.60 9.59 -17.13
N ALA A 35 12.51 9.85 -16.41
CA ALA A 35 11.18 10.09 -17.02
C ALA A 35 10.87 11.59 -16.89
N ILE A 36 11.33 12.40 -17.84
CA ILE A 36 11.14 13.85 -17.84
C ILE A 36 9.99 14.25 -18.73
N GLN A 37 10.02 13.84 -20.01
CA GLN A 37 8.99 14.19 -20.98
C GLN A 37 9.08 13.30 -22.22
N ASP A 38 7.92 12.78 -22.69
CA ASP A 38 7.76 12.20 -24.01
C ASP A 38 7.64 13.27 -25.10
N PRO A 39 8.06 13.00 -26.35
CA PRO A 39 7.74 13.86 -27.50
C PRO A 39 6.22 14.00 -27.68
N ALA A 40 5.77 15.17 -28.16
CA ALA A 40 4.34 15.44 -28.32
C ALA A 40 3.62 14.43 -29.22
N GLN A 41 4.29 13.86 -30.21
CA GLN A 41 3.72 12.84 -31.11
C GLN A 41 3.72 11.42 -30.52
N SER A 42 4.43 11.15 -29.42
CA SER A 42 4.60 9.80 -28.87
C SER A 42 3.25 9.15 -28.53
N ALA A 43 3.13 7.85 -28.84
CA ALA A 43 2.01 7.01 -28.44
C ALA A 43 2.33 6.14 -27.20
N LEU A 44 3.51 6.31 -26.59
CA LEU A 44 3.85 5.66 -25.32
C LEU A 44 2.89 6.11 -24.22
N PHE A 45 2.67 5.22 -23.28
CA PHE A 45 1.91 5.54 -22.06
C PHE A 45 2.73 6.45 -21.15
N PRO A 46 2.20 7.60 -20.71
CA PRO A 46 2.95 8.58 -19.93
C PRO A 46 3.13 8.12 -18.47
N THR A 47 4.04 7.19 -18.23
CA THR A 47 4.34 6.68 -16.89
C THR A 47 5.75 7.05 -16.46
N ASN A 48 5.92 7.38 -15.18
CA ASN A 48 7.24 7.60 -14.58
C ASN A 48 8.04 6.30 -14.38
N ALA A 49 7.43 5.12 -14.63
CA ALA A 49 8.12 3.84 -14.48
C ALA A 49 9.02 3.48 -15.65
N MET A 50 8.82 4.14 -16.81
CA MET A 50 9.60 3.88 -18.04
C MET A 50 10.48 5.08 -18.34
N SER A 51 11.77 4.96 -18.03
CA SER A 51 12.77 6.01 -18.19
C SER A 51 13.35 6.02 -19.58
N GLU A 52 13.48 7.21 -20.18
CA GLU A 52 14.18 7.45 -21.45
C GLU A 52 15.61 7.95 -21.22
N LEU A 53 16.36 8.13 -22.29
CA LEU A 53 17.73 8.59 -22.23
C LEU A 53 17.87 10.10 -22.45
N TYR A 54 18.57 10.71 -21.53
CA TYR A 54 18.93 12.12 -21.55
C TYR A 54 20.43 12.32 -21.40
N GLN A 55 20.92 13.53 -21.77
CA GLN A 55 22.28 13.96 -21.52
C GLN A 55 22.32 15.37 -20.94
N VAL A 56 23.33 15.61 -20.11
CA VAL A 56 23.64 16.91 -19.52
C VAL A 56 25.13 17.20 -19.70
N PRO A 57 25.55 18.46 -19.99
CA PRO A 57 26.95 18.80 -20.06
C PRO A 57 27.68 18.53 -18.74
N VAL A 58 28.94 18.10 -18.78
CA VAL A 58 29.78 17.85 -17.59
C VAL A 58 29.95 19.10 -16.72
N GLU A 59 29.76 20.28 -17.29
CA GLU A 59 29.73 21.55 -16.57
C GLU A 59 28.35 21.86 -15.94
N GLY A 60 27.34 21.06 -16.21
CA GLY A 60 25.92 21.30 -15.90
C GLY A 60 25.27 22.19 -16.96
N GLY A 61 23.96 22.37 -16.88
CA GLY A 61 23.21 23.17 -17.83
C GLY A 61 21.93 22.49 -18.29
N ARG A 62 21.55 22.78 -19.56
CA ARG A 62 20.29 22.26 -20.13
C ARG A 62 20.40 20.75 -20.41
N THR A 63 19.46 19.99 -19.87
CA THR A 63 19.25 18.59 -20.21
C THR A 63 18.62 18.47 -21.60
N ARG A 64 19.05 17.48 -22.40
CA ARG A 64 18.53 17.17 -23.72
C ARG A 64 18.20 15.68 -23.81
N GLN A 65 17.13 15.32 -24.51
CA GLN A 65 16.76 13.94 -24.79
C GLN A 65 17.66 13.34 -25.89
N ILE A 66 18.10 12.10 -25.70
CA ILE A 66 18.87 11.34 -26.71
C ILE A 66 17.91 10.47 -27.53
N ILE A 67 17.12 9.65 -26.85
CA ILE A 67 16.01 8.86 -27.41
C ILE A 67 14.84 8.88 -26.45
N ALA A 68 13.64 8.80 -27.00
CA ALA A 68 12.39 8.72 -26.23
C ALA A 68 11.93 7.28 -25.96
N THR A 69 12.67 6.27 -26.43
CA THR A 69 12.40 4.87 -26.13
C THR A 69 12.84 4.54 -24.71
N PRO A 70 12.06 3.79 -23.92
CA PRO A 70 12.47 3.34 -22.60
C PRO A 70 13.79 2.57 -22.64
N ALA A 71 14.81 3.10 -21.95
CA ALA A 71 16.17 2.58 -22.01
C ALA A 71 16.99 2.93 -20.77
N GLU A 72 17.85 1.99 -20.35
CA GLU A 72 18.79 2.14 -19.23
C GLU A 72 20.17 1.56 -19.61
N ALA A 73 21.20 1.81 -18.79
CA ALA A 73 22.53 1.20 -18.88
C ALA A 73 23.17 1.29 -20.27
N VAL A 74 23.41 2.50 -20.74
CA VAL A 74 23.97 2.76 -22.09
C VAL A 74 25.45 2.42 -22.18
N CYS A 75 25.86 1.77 -23.27
CA CYS A 75 27.25 1.57 -23.66
C CYS A 75 27.45 1.92 -25.15
N TYR A 76 28.19 3.01 -25.44
CA TYR A 76 28.49 3.42 -26.81
C TYR A 76 29.38 2.41 -27.54
N ILE A 77 29.10 2.14 -28.84
CA ILE A 77 29.95 1.33 -29.68
C ILE A 77 31.01 2.17 -30.41
N LYS A 78 31.89 1.50 -31.19
CA LYS A 78 33.06 2.11 -31.77
C LYS A 78 32.81 3.30 -32.71
N ASP A 79 31.63 3.44 -33.30
CA ASP A 79 31.27 4.58 -34.16
C ASP A 79 31.06 5.89 -33.37
N GLY A 80 30.98 5.80 -32.03
CA GLY A 80 30.80 6.92 -31.13
C GLY A 80 29.41 7.56 -31.10
N ALA A 81 28.45 6.98 -31.82
CA ALA A 81 27.09 7.50 -31.95
C ALA A 81 26.01 6.44 -31.68
N SER A 82 26.21 5.21 -32.15
CA SER A 82 25.35 4.06 -31.86
C SER A 82 25.72 3.45 -30.50
N PHE A 83 24.77 2.81 -29.84
CA PHE A 83 24.99 2.28 -28.50
C PHE A 83 24.14 1.02 -28.18
N LEU A 84 24.62 0.25 -27.22
CA LEU A 84 23.89 -0.80 -26.56
C LEU A 84 23.12 -0.20 -25.38
N TYR A 85 21.96 -0.77 -25.07
CA TYR A 85 21.17 -0.42 -23.90
C TYR A 85 20.36 -1.63 -23.42
N GLN A 86 19.91 -1.61 -22.19
CA GLN A 86 18.85 -2.51 -21.70
C GLN A 86 17.49 -1.81 -21.79
N ASP A 87 16.46 -2.55 -22.17
CA ASP A 87 15.11 -2.00 -22.20
C ASP A 87 14.44 -1.99 -20.82
N LYS A 88 13.30 -1.32 -20.70
CA LYS A 88 12.41 -1.36 -19.56
C LYS A 88 10.98 -1.48 -20.05
N LYS A 89 10.30 -2.56 -19.64
CA LYS A 89 9.00 -2.94 -20.20
C LYS A 89 7.83 -2.77 -19.22
N GLY A 90 8.08 -2.66 -17.89
CA GLY A 90 7.01 -2.65 -16.91
C GLY A 90 7.41 -2.22 -15.51
N PHE A 91 6.61 -2.63 -14.53
CA PHE A 91 6.71 -2.24 -13.12
C PHE A 91 7.42 -3.30 -12.25
N GLU A 92 8.02 -4.31 -12.85
CA GLU A 92 8.66 -5.40 -12.10
C GLU A 92 9.83 -4.89 -11.25
N ASP A 93 9.96 -5.47 -10.04
CA ASP A 93 11.06 -5.18 -9.13
C ASP A 93 12.40 -5.59 -9.76
N GLU A 94 13.36 -4.69 -9.81
CA GLU A 94 14.69 -4.95 -10.38
C GLU A 94 15.51 -5.95 -9.57
N TRP A 95 15.14 -6.19 -8.31
CA TRP A 95 15.79 -7.14 -7.42
C TRP A 95 15.22 -8.56 -7.50
N ARG A 96 14.07 -8.74 -8.19
CA ARG A 96 13.49 -10.07 -8.42
C ARG A 96 14.45 -10.94 -9.22
N LYS A 97 14.64 -12.18 -8.78
CA LYS A 97 15.58 -13.13 -9.37
C LYS A 97 14.86 -14.34 -9.95
N HIS A 98 15.57 -15.06 -10.82
CA HIS A 98 15.10 -16.30 -11.44
C HIS A 98 13.79 -16.14 -12.22
N HIS A 99 13.40 -14.91 -12.50
CA HIS A 99 12.16 -14.62 -13.20
C HIS A 99 12.30 -14.88 -14.70
N THR A 100 11.28 -15.52 -15.27
CA THR A 100 11.24 -15.81 -16.70
C THR A 100 9.88 -15.39 -17.24
N SER A 101 9.82 -14.26 -17.93
CA SER A 101 8.60 -13.73 -18.53
C SER A 101 8.89 -12.62 -19.55
N SER A 102 7.83 -12.11 -20.16
CA SER A 102 7.88 -11.03 -21.14
C SER A 102 8.42 -9.71 -20.61
N VAL A 103 8.32 -9.43 -19.30
CA VAL A 103 8.73 -8.17 -18.69
C VAL A 103 10.23 -8.08 -18.41
N THR A 104 10.95 -9.22 -18.44
CA THR A 104 12.40 -9.24 -18.21
C THR A 104 13.15 -8.42 -19.25
N ARG A 105 14.23 -7.79 -18.82
CA ARG A 105 15.04 -6.91 -19.66
C ARG A 105 15.82 -7.69 -20.72
N ASP A 106 15.99 -7.05 -21.86
CA ASP A 106 16.84 -7.52 -22.97
C ASP A 106 17.90 -6.49 -23.32
N ILE A 107 18.98 -6.95 -23.95
CA ILE A 107 20.01 -6.07 -24.54
C ILE A 107 19.64 -5.71 -25.95
N TRP A 108 19.60 -4.42 -26.23
CA TRP A 108 19.28 -3.84 -27.53
C TRP A 108 20.44 -3.06 -28.13
N LEU A 109 20.51 -2.99 -29.43
CA LEU A 109 21.40 -2.13 -30.19
C LEU A 109 20.58 -1.02 -30.87
N TYR A 110 20.91 0.24 -30.58
CA TYR A 110 20.43 1.41 -31.30
C TYR A 110 21.47 1.82 -32.36
N ASP A 111 21.05 1.83 -33.64
CA ASP A 111 21.84 2.34 -34.76
C ASP A 111 21.45 3.80 -35.03
N SER A 112 22.35 4.72 -34.69
CA SER A 112 22.13 6.17 -34.80
C SER A 112 21.96 6.67 -36.26
N LYS A 113 22.45 5.92 -37.27
CA LYS A 113 22.35 6.30 -38.67
C LYS A 113 20.98 6.01 -39.27
N SER A 114 20.40 4.86 -38.90
CA SER A 114 19.09 4.41 -39.40
C SER A 114 17.96 4.73 -38.40
N GLY A 115 18.27 5.02 -37.14
CA GLY A 115 17.31 5.14 -36.04
C GLY A 115 16.64 3.82 -35.67
N LYS A 116 17.22 2.69 -36.08
CA LYS A 116 16.66 1.35 -35.84
C LYS A 116 17.13 0.77 -34.51
N HIS A 117 16.22 0.11 -33.83
CA HIS A 117 16.48 -0.69 -32.62
C HIS A 117 16.49 -2.20 -32.99
N THR A 118 17.44 -2.94 -32.46
CA THR A 118 17.56 -4.40 -32.69
C THR A 118 17.74 -5.10 -31.35
N ASN A 119 16.81 -5.98 -30.98
CA ASN A 119 16.93 -6.85 -29.82
C ASN A 119 17.98 -7.92 -30.07
N LEU A 120 18.97 -8.04 -29.18
CA LEU A 120 20.10 -8.97 -29.31
C LEU A 120 19.92 -10.25 -28.49
N THR A 121 19.10 -10.25 -27.45
CA THR A 121 19.03 -11.36 -26.48
C THR A 121 17.72 -12.11 -26.46
N ASN A 122 16.59 -11.50 -26.20
CA ASN A 122 15.21 -12.03 -26.28
C ASN A 122 15.04 -13.51 -25.79
N ILE A 123 15.39 -13.77 -24.53
CA ILE A 123 15.33 -15.13 -23.94
C ILE A 123 14.25 -15.32 -22.87
N GLY A 124 13.53 -14.26 -22.52
CA GLY A 124 12.54 -14.27 -21.42
C GLY A 124 13.13 -14.31 -20.01
N GLY A 125 14.47 -14.28 -19.83
CA GLY A 125 15.17 -14.09 -18.56
C GLY A 125 15.91 -12.76 -18.54
N GLU A 126 16.32 -12.26 -17.36
CA GLU A 126 17.01 -10.97 -17.22
C GLU A 126 18.36 -10.94 -17.94
N ASP A 127 18.55 -9.97 -18.82
CA ASP A 127 19.82 -9.59 -19.44
C ASP A 127 20.07 -8.09 -19.20
N ARG A 128 21.19 -7.72 -18.53
CA ARG A 128 21.45 -6.36 -18.03
C ARG A 128 22.89 -5.90 -18.24
N ASP A 129 23.15 -4.62 -18.03
CA ASP A 129 24.46 -3.97 -17.95
C ASP A 129 25.39 -4.32 -19.12
N PRO A 130 25.01 -4.04 -20.39
CA PRO A 130 25.87 -4.35 -21.53
C PRO A 130 27.13 -3.48 -21.53
N VAL A 131 28.30 -4.10 -21.69
CA VAL A 131 29.58 -3.41 -21.87
C VAL A 131 30.34 -3.98 -23.08
N ILE A 132 31.03 -3.11 -23.84
CA ILE A 132 31.75 -3.51 -25.03
C ILE A 132 33.24 -3.61 -24.76
N ALA A 133 33.87 -4.68 -25.30
CA ALA A 133 35.31 -4.86 -25.27
C ALA A 133 36.04 -3.90 -26.21
N PRO A 134 37.37 -3.66 -26.01
CA PRO A 134 38.18 -2.78 -26.89
C PRO A 134 38.21 -3.20 -28.34
N ASP A 135 37.94 -4.45 -28.65
CA ASP A 135 37.84 -4.95 -30.03
C ASP A 135 36.64 -4.35 -30.81
N GLY A 136 35.67 -3.73 -30.07
CA GLY A 136 34.49 -3.14 -30.65
C GLY A 136 33.47 -4.13 -31.21
N ASN A 137 33.61 -5.42 -30.86
CA ASN A 137 32.72 -6.48 -31.32
C ASN A 137 32.24 -7.42 -30.20
N THR A 138 33.06 -7.67 -29.18
CA THR A 138 32.68 -8.53 -28.04
C THR A 138 31.89 -7.71 -27.03
N VAL A 139 30.70 -8.20 -26.68
CA VAL A 139 29.81 -7.57 -25.67
C VAL A 139 29.74 -8.50 -24.46
N TYR A 140 30.04 -7.97 -23.29
CA TYR A 140 29.79 -8.60 -22.00
C TYR A 140 28.50 -8.05 -21.42
N PHE A 141 27.74 -8.87 -20.70
CA PHE A 141 26.50 -8.47 -20.05
C PHE A 141 26.18 -9.42 -18.91
N LEU A 142 25.30 -9.00 -17.99
CA LEU A 142 24.80 -9.83 -16.91
C LEU A 142 23.57 -10.60 -17.38
N SER A 143 23.46 -11.88 -16.99
CA SER A 143 22.33 -12.74 -17.42
C SER A 143 21.97 -13.79 -16.38
N GLU A 144 20.66 -14.07 -16.26
CA GLU A 144 20.10 -15.18 -15.47
C GLU A 144 19.69 -16.40 -16.33
N ARG A 145 20.17 -16.48 -17.54
CA ARG A 145 19.86 -17.64 -18.40
C ARG A 145 20.20 -18.98 -17.75
N LYS A 146 19.41 -20.01 -18.05
CA LYS A 146 19.49 -21.35 -17.44
C LYS A 146 19.07 -21.42 -15.96
N GLY A 147 18.31 -20.46 -15.45
CA GLY A 147 17.69 -20.51 -14.12
C GLY A 147 18.67 -20.46 -12.95
N GLY A 148 19.90 -20.01 -13.18
CA GLY A 148 20.91 -19.84 -12.13
C GLY A 148 20.92 -18.41 -11.58
N SER A 149 21.89 -18.15 -10.70
CA SER A 149 22.21 -16.80 -10.26
C SER A 149 22.78 -15.98 -11.42
N MET A 150 22.56 -14.66 -11.41
CA MET A 150 23.06 -13.74 -12.45
C MET A 150 24.59 -13.81 -12.55
N ASN A 151 25.09 -13.97 -13.76
CA ASN A 151 26.52 -14.10 -14.05
C ASN A 151 26.88 -13.26 -15.27
N VAL A 152 28.21 -13.05 -15.49
CA VAL A 152 28.73 -12.39 -16.69
C VAL A 152 28.71 -13.40 -17.85
N TYR A 153 28.12 -13.01 -18.97
CA TYR A 153 28.12 -13.69 -20.25
C TYR A 153 28.74 -12.81 -21.31
N GLN A 154 29.11 -13.43 -22.45
CA GLN A 154 29.63 -12.71 -23.62
C GLN A 154 28.96 -13.20 -24.90
N MET A 155 28.79 -12.24 -25.84
CA MET A 155 28.41 -12.50 -27.24
C MET A 155 29.25 -11.59 -28.17
N THR A 156 29.06 -11.73 -29.48
CA THR A 156 29.64 -10.76 -30.42
C THR A 156 28.55 -10.04 -31.20
N LEU A 157 28.76 -8.79 -31.56
CA LEU A 157 27.81 -8.04 -32.38
C LEU A 157 27.58 -8.67 -33.74
N LYS A 158 28.59 -9.37 -34.32
CA LYS A 158 28.48 -10.09 -35.57
C LYS A 158 27.66 -11.39 -35.49
N ASN A 159 27.63 -12.03 -34.30
CA ASN A 159 26.87 -13.26 -34.06
C ASN A 159 26.28 -13.23 -32.61
N PRO A 160 25.23 -12.46 -32.38
CA PRO A 160 24.67 -12.30 -31.01
C PRO A 160 24.00 -13.57 -30.48
N LYS A 161 23.75 -14.57 -31.36
CA LYS A 161 23.15 -15.85 -30.92
C LYS A 161 24.15 -16.79 -30.25
N GLU A 162 25.45 -16.60 -30.44
CA GLU A 162 26.47 -17.39 -29.77
C GLU A 162 26.87 -16.77 -28.44
N ILE A 163 26.29 -17.24 -27.37
CA ILE A 163 26.45 -16.69 -26.01
C ILE A 163 27.22 -17.69 -25.15
N LYS A 164 28.27 -17.19 -24.44
CA LYS A 164 29.16 -18.00 -23.60
C LYS A 164 29.22 -17.41 -22.19
N ALA A 165 29.19 -18.26 -21.15
CA ALA A 165 29.40 -17.84 -19.76
C ALA A 165 30.89 -17.46 -19.55
N VAL A 166 31.11 -16.32 -18.84
CA VAL A 166 32.42 -15.82 -18.42
C VAL A 166 32.65 -16.12 -16.95
N THR A 167 31.60 -16.06 -16.15
CA THR A 167 31.61 -16.40 -14.71
C THR A 167 30.60 -17.53 -14.41
N SER A 168 30.71 -18.15 -13.23
CA SER A 168 29.84 -19.26 -12.82
C SER A 168 29.56 -19.27 -11.31
N PHE A 169 29.28 -18.12 -10.75
CA PHE A 169 28.88 -17.97 -9.35
C PHE A 169 27.49 -18.55 -9.12
N LYS A 170 27.21 -19.03 -7.88
CA LYS A 170 25.97 -19.77 -7.59
C LYS A 170 25.08 -19.18 -6.50
N THR A 171 25.66 -18.47 -5.51
CA THR A 171 24.92 -18.09 -4.31
C THR A 171 24.32 -16.69 -4.41
N HIS A 172 25.12 -15.72 -4.84
CA HIS A 172 24.67 -14.34 -4.99
C HIS A 172 24.73 -13.93 -6.46
N PRO A 173 23.94 -12.94 -6.89
CA PRO A 173 24.05 -12.38 -8.23
C PRO A 173 25.34 -11.58 -8.42
N VAL A 174 25.89 -11.58 -9.62
CA VAL A 174 26.85 -10.59 -10.05
C VAL A 174 26.10 -9.31 -10.40
N ARG A 175 26.61 -8.15 -9.97
CA ARG A 175 26.00 -6.82 -10.16
C ARG A 175 27.03 -5.82 -10.67
N PHE A 176 26.55 -4.69 -11.20
CA PHE A 176 27.33 -3.49 -11.55
C PHE A 176 28.52 -3.78 -12.50
N LEU A 177 28.25 -4.49 -13.59
CA LEU A 177 29.27 -4.82 -14.58
C LEU A 177 29.78 -3.56 -15.28
N SER A 178 31.10 -3.43 -15.35
CA SER A 178 31.79 -2.41 -16.13
C SER A 178 33.03 -2.98 -16.81
N ALA A 179 33.56 -2.29 -17.82
CA ALA A 179 34.78 -2.69 -18.52
C ALA A 179 35.71 -1.50 -18.71
N SER A 180 37.01 -1.74 -18.53
CA SER A 180 38.07 -0.75 -18.82
C SER A 180 38.38 -0.71 -20.32
N ASN A 181 39.02 0.41 -20.77
CA ASN A 181 39.51 0.52 -22.15
C ASN A 181 40.59 -0.51 -22.52
N LYS A 182 41.08 -1.29 -21.56
CA LYS A 182 42.00 -2.42 -21.77
C LYS A 182 41.32 -3.79 -21.77
N GLY A 183 39.99 -3.82 -21.65
CA GLY A 183 39.20 -5.06 -21.65
C GLY A 183 39.15 -5.80 -20.29
N GLN A 184 39.59 -5.14 -19.22
CA GLN A 184 39.42 -5.68 -17.86
C GLN A 184 38.01 -5.42 -17.38
N LEU A 185 37.31 -6.44 -16.95
CA LEU A 185 35.99 -6.37 -16.34
C LEU A 185 36.11 -6.00 -14.86
N CYS A 186 35.13 -5.25 -14.36
CA CYS A 186 34.93 -5.00 -12.95
C CYS A 186 33.44 -5.22 -12.62
N TYR A 187 33.15 -5.91 -11.52
CA TYR A 187 31.79 -6.22 -11.08
C TYR A 187 31.76 -6.50 -9.57
N THR A 188 30.59 -6.52 -8.96
CA THR A 188 30.43 -6.93 -7.58
C THR A 188 29.89 -8.36 -7.50
N TYR A 189 30.30 -9.07 -6.48
CA TYR A 189 29.77 -10.37 -6.09
C TYR A 189 29.94 -10.54 -4.58
N ASP A 190 28.90 -11.02 -3.90
CA ASP A 190 28.93 -11.34 -2.47
C ASP A 190 29.43 -10.16 -1.60
N GLY A 191 28.97 -8.94 -1.90
CA GLY A 191 29.33 -7.70 -1.18
C GLY A 191 30.76 -7.18 -1.47
N GLU A 192 31.50 -7.78 -2.39
CA GLU A 192 32.89 -7.47 -2.69
C GLU A 192 33.08 -7.08 -4.15
N ILE A 193 34.12 -6.27 -4.44
CA ILE A 193 34.48 -5.88 -5.80
C ILE A 193 35.49 -6.85 -6.40
N TYR A 194 35.24 -7.29 -7.61
CA TYR A 194 36.13 -8.17 -8.39
C TYR A 194 36.57 -7.50 -9.68
N THR A 195 37.82 -7.81 -10.09
CA THR A 195 38.31 -7.53 -11.44
C THR A 195 38.67 -8.81 -12.14
N GLN A 196 38.50 -8.83 -13.47
CA GLN A 196 38.78 -10.01 -14.29
C GLN A 196 39.28 -9.61 -15.69
N ALA A 197 40.43 -10.09 -16.11
CA ALA A 197 40.83 -9.98 -17.50
C ALA A 197 39.90 -10.85 -18.38
N ALA A 198 39.73 -10.52 -19.66
CA ALA A 198 38.80 -11.19 -20.59
C ALA A 198 38.86 -12.72 -20.57
N ASN A 199 40.04 -13.30 -20.44
CA ASN A 199 40.27 -14.74 -20.37
C ASN A 199 40.87 -15.18 -19.01
N GLY A 200 40.82 -14.31 -17.99
CA GLY A 200 41.38 -14.56 -16.65
C GLY A 200 40.37 -15.14 -15.68
N LYS A 201 40.85 -15.41 -14.47
CA LYS A 201 39.96 -15.74 -13.31
C LYS A 201 39.57 -14.48 -12.56
N PRO A 202 38.40 -14.49 -11.91
CA PRO A 202 38.03 -13.41 -10.98
C PRO A 202 39.09 -13.20 -9.90
N SER A 203 39.43 -11.93 -9.64
CA SER A 203 40.34 -11.50 -8.57
C SER A 203 39.65 -10.46 -7.71
N LYS A 204 39.51 -10.74 -6.41
CA LYS A 204 38.92 -9.81 -5.44
C LYS A 204 39.85 -8.61 -5.27
N VAL A 205 39.27 -7.41 -5.32
CA VAL A 205 39.97 -6.16 -5.03
C VAL A 205 40.12 -6.02 -3.51
N LYS A 206 41.34 -5.87 -3.04
CA LYS A 206 41.56 -5.58 -1.63
C LYS A 206 41.30 -4.09 -1.39
N ILE A 207 40.36 -3.79 -0.53
CA ILE A 207 39.97 -2.45 -0.13
C ILE A 207 40.17 -2.32 1.39
N ASP A 208 40.98 -1.35 1.81
CA ASP A 208 41.15 -1.04 3.22
C ASP A 208 40.43 0.31 3.48
N ILE A 209 39.40 0.27 4.32
CA ILE A 209 38.62 1.46 4.69
C ILE A 209 39.00 1.85 6.12
N VAL A 210 39.49 3.05 6.25
CA VAL A 210 39.73 3.68 7.57
C VAL A 210 38.57 4.61 7.87
N ARG A 211 37.85 4.34 8.93
CA ARG A 211 36.74 5.18 9.42
C ARG A 211 36.73 5.18 10.94
N ASP A 212 36.27 6.26 11.52
CA ASP A 212 35.94 6.26 12.94
C ASP A 212 34.64 5.45 13.13
N ASP A 213 34.69 4.48 14.02
CA ASP A 213 33.48 3.77 14.46
C ASP A 213 32.69 4.74 15.34
N THR A 214 31.54 5.15 14.87
CA THR A 214 30.59 5.94 15.65
C THR A 214 29.50 5.02 16.18
N ASP A 215 29.13 5.23 17.43
CA ASP A 215 27.95 4.57 17.99
C ASP A 215 26.74 4.86 17.12
N GLN A 216 25.97 3.82 16.78
CA GLN A 216 24.73 3.97 16.01
C GLN A 216 23.53 4.24 16.94
N ILE A 217 23.76 4.85 18.10
CA ILE A 217 22.71 5.25 19.04
C ILE A 217 22.14 6.60 18.61
N GLU A 218 20.87 6.63 18.32
CA GLU A 218 20.15 7.85 17.95
C GLU A 218 19.02 8.16 18.93
N ARG A 219 18.69 9.46 19.03
CA ARG A 219 17.58 9.96 19.85
C ARG A 219 16.40 10.32 18.98
N PHE A 220 15.24 9.73 19.33
CA PHE A 220 13.97 9.98 18.65
C PHE A 220 12.99 10.69 19.56
N SER A 221 12.28 11.70 19.01
CA SER A 221 11.20 12.37 19.70
C SER A 221 9.95 11.48 19.72
N LEU A 222 9.28 11.41 20.86
CA LEU A 222 8.01 10.69 21.01
C LEU A 222 6.80 11.46 20.46
N ASN A 223 6.92 12.75 20.19
CA ASN A 223 5.82 13.63 19.81
C ASN A 223 5.12 13.16 18.53
N ASN A 224 3.81 12.90 18.61
CA ASN A 224 2.96 12.40 17.51
C ASN A 224 3.45 11.10 16.84
N ALA A 225 4.26 10.30 17.55
CA ALA A 225 4.88 9.09 17.03
C ALA A 225 4.14 7.79 17.43
N ALA A 226 3.13 7.85 18.31
CA ALA A 226 2.38 6.69 18.77
C ALA A 226 1.67 5.98 17.61
N ARG A 227 1.79 4.65 17.56
CA ARG A 227 1.13 3.80 16.57
C ARG A 227 -0.10 3.09 17.11
N SER A 228 -0.05 2.63 18.34
CA SER A 228 -1.15 2.03 19.07
C SER A 228 -1.14 2.58 20.49
N ALA A 229 -2.33 2.67 21.12
CA ALA A 229 -2.48 3.19 22.45
C ALA A 229 -3.66 2.51 23.14
N THR A 230 -3.69 2.51 24.47
CA THR A 230 -4.84 2.05 25.27
C THR A 230 -4.94 2.86 26.54
N VAL A 231 -6.16 3.13 27.01
CA VAL A 231 -6.38 3.88 28.23
C VAL A 231 -6.48 2.96 29.45
N SER A 232 -5.94 3.39 30.59
CA SER A 232 -6.14 2.66 31.85
C SER A 232 -7.62 2.63 32.24
N PRO A 233 -8.11 1.57 32.91
CA PRO A 233 -9.49 1.46 33.36
C PRO A 233 -10.00 2.66 34.17
N ASP A 234 -9.13 3.32 34.94
CA ASP A 234 -9.46 4.54 35.71
C ASP A 234 -9.37 5.85 34.89
N GLY A 235 -9.00 5.78 33.60
CA GLY A 235 -8.89 6.93 32.70
C GLY A 235 -7.75 7.92 32.99
N LYS A 236 -6.76 7.55 33.81
CA LYS A 236 -5.69 8.44 34.24
C LYS A 236 -4.37 8.28 33.51
N GLN A 237 -4.20 7.16 32.81
CA GLN A 237 -2.99 6.81 32.10
C GLN A 237 -3.33 6.34 30.68
N VAL A 238 -2.41 6.57 29.73
CA VAL A 238 -2.46 5.97 28.39
C VAL A 238 -1.16 5.25 28.13
N ALA A 239 -1.21 3.94 27.86
CA ALA A 239 -0.09 3.18 27.36
C ALA A 239 -0.07 3.26 25.84
N PHE A 240 1.11 3.37 25.22
CA PHE A 240 1.26 3.50 23.77
C PHE A 240 2.60 2.94 23.31
N ILE A 241 2.71 2.68 22.01
CA ILE A 241 3.90 2.13 21.38
C ILE A 241 4.50 3.12 20.39
N VAL A 242 5.79 3.37 20.52
CA VAL A 242 6.60 4.15 19.57
C VAL A 242 7.81 3.34 19.19
N ARG A 243 8.01 3.13 17.90
CA ARG A 243 9.18 2.43 17.34
C ARG A 243 9.49 1.11 18.06
N GLY A 244 8.44 0.31 18.29
CA GLY A 244 8.54 -0.98 18.94
C GLY A 244 8.54 -0.93 20.48
N GLU A 245 8.75 0.19 21.13
CA GLU A 245 8.87 0.32 22.58
C GLU A 245 7.57 0.76 23.25
N VAL A 246 7.27 0.23 24.43
CA VAL A 246 6.09 0.57 25.24
C VAL A 246 6.37 1.76 26.15
N PHE A 247 5.47 2.74 26.11
CA PHE A 247 5.46 3.92 26.96
C PHE A 247 4.13 4.08 27.70
N VAL A 248 4.14 4.79 28.81
CA VAL A 248 2.92 5.21 29.52
C VAL A 248 3.01 6.69 29.86
N THR A 249 1.92 7.44 29.54
CA THR A 249 1.79 8.84 29.90
C THR A 249 0.64 9.10 30.83
N SER A 250 0.73 10.15 31.66
CA SER A 250 -0.37 10.67 32.48
C SER A 250 -1.31 11.49 31.60
N VAL A 251 -2.61 11.20 31.68
CA VAL A 251 -3.65 11.93 30.93
C VAL A 251 -3.68 13.42 31.32
N GLU A 252 -3.46 13.74 32.58
CA GLU A 252 -3.58 15.12 33.10
C GLU A 252 -2.27 15.91 32.98
N TYR A 253 -1.13 15.26 33.27
CA TYR A 253 0.14 15.99 33.44
C TYR A 253 1.14 15.78 32.29
N GLY A 254 0.88 14.83 31.39
CA GLY A 254 1.77 14.52 30.27
C GLY A 254 3.13 13.88 30.68
N THR A 255 3.30 13.54 31.97
CA THR A 255 4.48 12.83 32.44
C THR A 255 4.54 11.47 31.77
N THR A 256 5.61 11.22 31.00
CA THR A 256 5.77 10.00 30.19
C THR A 256 6.94 9.17 30.68
N LYS A 257 6.75 7.85 30.75
CA LYS A 257 7.77 6.89 31.13
C LYS A 257 7.90 5.77 30.09
N GLN A 258 9.11 5.44 29.72
CA GLN A 258 9.43 4.26 28.94
C GLN A 258 9.36 3.00 29.83
N ILE A 259 8.72 1.94 29.34
CA ILE A 259 8.50 0.70 30.06
C ILE A 259 9.45 -0.39 29.58
N THR A 260 9.61 -0.51 28.26
CA THR A 260 10.51 -1.49 27.64
C THR A 260 11.76 -0.81 27.08
N HIS A 261 12.88 -1.54 27.01
CA HIS A 261 14.18 -1.08 26.52
C HIS A 261 14.82 -2.22 25.72
N THR A 262 14.29 -2.52 24.54
CA THR A 262 14.76 -3.63 23.70
C THR A 262 14.90 -3.20 22.25
N PRO A 263 15.80 -3.79 21.45
CA PRO A 263 15.84 -3.52 20.02
C PRO A 263 14.71 -4.23 19.25
N ALA A 264 14.00 -5.17 19.89
CA ALA A 264 12.89 -5.93 19.28
C ALA A 264 11.57 -5.14 19.35
N GLY A 265 10.59 -5.54 18.54
CA GLY A 265 9.29 -4.89 18.55
C GLY A 265 8.38 -5.42 19.67
N GLU A 266 7.58 -4.51 20.24
CA GLU A 266 6.44 -4.79 21.10
C GLU A 266 5.13 -4.41 20.40
N GLN A 267 4.04 -5.15 20.71
CA GLN A 267 2.70 -4.86 20.19
C GLN A 267 1.57 -5.31 21.11
N GLY A 268 0.36 -4.79 20.87
CA GLY A 268 -0.86 -5.22 21.57
C GLY A 268 -0.85 -4.90 23.07
N VAL A 269 -0.36 -3.70 23.47
CA VAL A 269 -0.33 -3.31 24.88
C VAL A 269 -1.74 -3.13 25.45
N THR A 270 -2.00 -3.65 26.65
CA THR A 270 -3.27 -3.54 27.37
C THR A 270 -3.06 -3.41 28.88
N PHE A 271 -3.96 -2.67 29.56
CA PHE A 271 -3.98 -2.57 31.02
C PHE A 271 -4.79 -3.69 31.65
N ALA A 272 -4.29 -4.18 32.78
CA ALA A 272 -5.11 -4.98 33.71
C ALA A 272 -6.11 -4.07 34.46
N PRO A 273 -7.22 -4.64 35.00
CA PRO A 273 -8.21 -3.89 35.77
C PRO A 273 -7.66 -3.18 37.03
N ASP A 274 -6.46 -3.53 37.45
CA ASP A 274 -5.77 -2.94 38.62
C ASP A 274 -5.05 -1.61 38.33
N ASN A 275 -4.98 -1.16 37.06
CA ASN A 275 -4.25 0.02 36.58
C ASN A 275 -2.73 0.00 36.85
N ARG A 276 -2.18 -1.12 37.32
CA ARG A 276 -0.80 -1.29 37.78
C ARG A 276 -0.05 -2.39 37.02
N THR A 277 -0.74 -3.12 36.15
CA THR A 277 -0.21 -4.20 35.34
C THR A 277 -0.52 -3.94 33.88
N LEU A 278 0.50 -4.09 33.00
CA LEU A 278 0.38 -4.10 31.56
C LEU A 278 0.66 -5.50 31.02
N ALA A 279 -0.04 -5.89 29.97
CA ALA A 279 0.33 -7.03 29.13
C ALA A 279 0.63 -6.54 27.71
N TYR A 280 1.59 -7.18 27.06
CA TYR A 280 1.98 -6.91 25.67
C TYR A 280 2.67 -8.14 25.09
N ALA A 281 2.79 -8.19 23.75
CA ALA A 281 3.60 -9.17 23.06
C ALA A 281 4.94 -8.54 22.67
N SER A 282 6.05 -9.30 22.75
CA SER A 282 7.40 -8.89 22.37
C SER A 282 8.12 -9.98 21.59
N GLU A 283 8.90 -9.59 20.58
CA GLU A 283 9.75 -10.51 19.81
C GLU A 283 11.16 -10.71 20.40
N ARG A 284 11.48 -10.11 21.56
CA ARG A 284 12.83 -10.15 22.17
C ARG A 284 13.37 -11.57 22.45
N SER A 285 12.50 -12.56 22.60
CA SER A 285 12.88 -13.98 22.76
C SER A 285 13.04 -14.72 21.42
N GLY A 286 12.97 -14.00 20.32
CA GLY A 286 13.10 -14.55 18.98
C GLY A 286 11.79 -15.01 18.36
N ASN A 287 10.65 -14.83 19.03
CA ASN A 287 9.29 -15.04 18.55
C ASN A 287 8.33 -14.15 19.35
N TRP A 288 7.12 -13.91 18.85
CA TRP A 288 6.13 -13.19 19.63
C TRP A 288 5.72 -13.99 20.87
N GLU A 289 6.01 -13.45 22.05
CA GLU A 289 5.67 -14.03 23.36
C GLU A 289 5.01 -12.99 24.25
N LEU A 290 4.21 -13.45 25.21
CA LEU A 290 3.45 -12.59 26.12
C LEU A 290 4.27 -12.20 27.34
N TYR A 291 4.29 -10.90 27.62
CA TYR A 291 4.96 -10.30 28.77
C TYR A 291 3.98 -9.54 29.65
N LEU A 292 4.28 -9.48 30.96
CA LEU A 292 3.66 -8.54 31.90
C LEU A 292 4.70 -7.55 32.39
N ALA A 293 4.31 -6.29 32.51
CA ALA A 293 5.04 -5.29 33.29
C ALA A 293 4.18 -4.84 34.47
N LYS A 294 4.73 -4.92 35.68
CA LYS A 294 4.01 -4.60 36.94
C LYS A 294 4.75 -3.55 37.74
N ILE A 295 4.00 -2.64 38.35
CA ILE A 295 4.51 -1.71 39.36
C ILE A 295 4.74 -2.52 40.64
N GLU A 296 6.01 -2.73 41.05
CA GLU A 296 6.39 -3.58 42.19
C GLU A 296 6.09 -2.91 43.53
N ARG A 297 6.40 -1.63 43.66
CA ARG A 297 6.24 -0.89 44.90
C ARG A 297 4.80 -0.41 45.10
N LYS A 298 4.23 -0.65 46.29
CA LYS A 298 2.87 -0.22 46.63
C LYS A 298 2.73 1.28 46.71
N GLU A 299 3.82 1.98 47.05
CA GLU A 299 3.90 3.43 47.19
C GLU A 299 3.88 4.17 45.85
N ASP A 300 4.27 3.51 44.77
CA ASP A 300 4.25 4.09 43.43
C ASP A 300 2.79 4.14 42.94
N PRO A 301 2.27 5.33 42.57
CA PRO A 301 0.83 5.50 42.33
C PRO A 301 0.40 4.98 40.94
N ASN A 302 1.26 5.09 39.94
CA ASN A 302 0.98 4.79 38.53
C ASN A 302 2.28 4.59 37.75
N PHE A 303 2.21 4.13 36.49
CA PHE A 303 3.40 3.87 35.66
C PHE A 303 4.26 5.11 35.41
N PRO A 304 3.70 6.30 35.04
CA PRO A 304 4.52 7.50 34.81
C PRO A 304 5.42 7.88 36.01
N ASN A 305 4.98 7.59 37.23
CA ASN A 305 5.68 7.89 38.48
C ASN A 305 6.25 6.65 39.20
N ALA A 306 6.22 5.47 38.54
CA ALA A 306 6.76 4.26 39.14
C ALA A 306 8.28 4.33 39.22
N THR A 307 8.82 3.93 40.38
CA THR A 307 10.28 3.85 40.61
C THR A 307 10.85 2.46 40.36
N LEU A 308 10.00 1.41 40.43
CA LEU A 308 10.38 0.04 40.15
C LEU A 308 9.28 -0.68 39.38
N ILE A 309 9.60 -1.09 38.18
CA ILE A 309 8.74 -1.89 37.29
C ILE A 309 9.41 -3.24 37.10
N LYS A 310 8.66 -4.33 37.24
CA LYS A 310 9.14 -5.69 37.00
C LYS A 310 8.46 -6.24 35.75
N GLU A 311 9.25 -6.78 34.84
CA GLU A 311 8.78 -7.53 33.69
C GLU A 311 8.88 -9.06 33.95
N GLU A 312 7.90 -9.81 33.44
CA GLU A 312 7.93 -11.26 33.45
C GLU A 312 7.34 -11.84 32.16
N VAL A 313 7.94 -12.90 31.62
CA VAL A 313 7.35 -13.68 30.52
C VAL A 313 6.25 -14.59 31.09
N LEU A 314 5.10 -14.62 30.42
CA LEU A 314 3.93 -15.34 30.95
C LEU A 314 3.95 -16.84 30.73
N LEU A 315 4.47 -17.29 29.60
CA LEU A 315 4.51 -18.69 29.19
C LEU A 315 5.93 -19.05 28.75
N PRO A 316 6.31 -20.31 28.82
CA PRO A 316 7.60 -20.78 28.30
C PRO A 316 7.71 -20.43 26.80
N SER A 317 8.92 -20.04 26.36
CA SER A 317 9.20 -19.75 24.96
C SER A 317 8.84 -20.93 24.07
N SER A 318 8.21 -20.64 22.95
CA SER A 318 7.77 -21.64 21.98
C SER A 318 8.06 -21.17 20.55
N LYS A 319 7.96 -22.09 19.57
CA LYS A 319 8.01 -21.74 18.15
C LYS A 319 6.70 -21.15 17.61
N ILE A 320 5.66 -21.15 18.44
CA ILE A 320 4.31 -20.68 18.10
C ILE A 320 4.17 -19.24 18.59
N GLU A 321 3.74 -18.35 17.74
CA GLU A 321 3.51 -16.95 18.06
C GLU A 321 2.30 -16.77 18.98
N ARG A 322 2.40 -15.84 19.93
CA ARG A 322 1.34 -15.43 20.85
C ARG A 322 1.24 -13.92 20.89
N ASN A 323 0.08 -13.40 20.47
CA ASN A 323 -0.12 -11.96 20.23
C ASN A 323 -1.42 -11.45 20.82
N TYR A 324 -1.55 -10.12 20.86
CA TYR A 324 -2.77 -9.38 21.18
C TYR A 324 -3.40 -9.82 22.51
N PRO A 325 -2.69 -9.70 23.64
CA PRO A 325 -3.24 -10.04 24.95
C PRO A 325 -4.39 -9.11 25.34
N SER A 326 -5.39 -9.65 26.04
CA SER A 326 -6.51 -8.90 26.59
C SER A 326 -6.94 -9.51 27.92
N PHE A 327 -6.97 -8.71 28.99
CA PHE A 327 -7.41 -9.16 30.31
C PHE A 327 -8.92 -9.38 30.36
N SER A 328 -9.35 -10.40 31.11
CA SER A 328 -10.76 -10.55 31.47
C SER A 328 -11.21 -9.36 32.34
N PRO A 329 -12.51 -9.02 32.36
CA PRO A 329 -13.01 -7.90 33.15
C PRO A 329 -12.70 -7.98 34.65
N ASP A 330 -12.59 -9.19 35.20
CA ASP A 330 -12.22 -9.45 36.61
C ASP A 330 -10.68 -9.56 36.82
N GLY A 331 -9.89 -9.51 35.76
CA GLY A 331 -8.43 -9.56 35.79
C GLY A 331 -7.80 -10.92 36.14
N LYS A 332 -8.60 -12.00 36.17
CA LYS A 332 -8.09 -13.33 36.52
C LYS A 332 -7.59 -14.13 35.34
N GLU A 333 -8.03 -13.80 34.17
CA GLU A 333 -7.69 -14.47 32.92
C GLU A 333 -7.10 -13.50 31.91
N LEU A 334 -6.31 -14.02 30.99
CA LEU A 334 -5.78 -13.31 29.83
C LEU A 334 -6.11 -14.08 28.57
N ALA A 335 -6.83 -13.46 27.66
CA ALA A 335 -7.03 -13.97 26.31
C ALA A 335 -5.88 -13.52 25.41
N PHE A 336 -5.57 -14.31 24.39
CA PHE A 336 -4.56 -13.99 23.38
C PHE A 336 -4.78 -14.81 22.11
N ILE A 337 -4.17 -14.39 21.02
CA ILE A 337 -4.18 -15.13 19.76
C ILE A 337 -2.90 -15.97 19.67
N GLU A 338 -3.06 -17.28 19.43
CA GLU A 338 -1.96 -18.21 19.17
C GLU A 338 -1.95 -18.59 17.70
N ASP A 339 -0.75 -18.62 17.08
CA ASP A 339 -0.54 -18.97 15.68
C ASP A 339 -1.47 -18.22 14.72
N ARG A 340 -1.84 -16.98 15.07
CA ARG A 340 -2.70 -16.06 14.30
C ARG A 340 -4.11 -16.57 14.01
N ARG A 341 -4.48 -17.77 14.45
CA ARG A 341 -5.71 -18.48 14.10
C ARG A 341 -6.53 -18.94 15.30
N LYS A 342 -5.94 -19.04 16.47
CA LYS A 342 -6.59 -19.61 17.66
C LYS A 342 -6.77 -18.56 18.72
N LEU A 343 -7.98 -18.36 19.17
CA LEU A 343 -8.24 -17.62 20.40
C LEU A 343 -8.01 -18.57 21.58
N MET A 344 -7.13 -18.16 22.49
CA MET A 344 -6.74 -18.89 23.68
C MET A 344 -7.05 -18.06 24.92
N VAL A 345 -7.26 -18.72 26.06
CA VAL A 345 -7.41 -18.06 27.36
C VAL A 345 -6.53 -18.74 28.38
N MET A 346 -5.77 -17.97 29.11
CA MET A 346 -4.91 -18.42 30.23
C MET A 346 -5.45 -17.91 31.55
N ASN A 347 -5.56 -18.80 32.55
CA ASN A 347 -5.75 -18.39 33.93
C ASN A 347 -4.41 -17.89 34.51
N LEU A 348 -4.39 -16.64 34.99
CA LEU A 348 -3.16 -15.96 35.41
C LEU A 348 -2.53 -16.55 36.69
N GLU A 349 -3.32 -17.14 37.58
CA GLU A 349 -2.85 -17.76 38.81
C GLU A 349 -2.27 -19.16 38.54
N THR A 350 -3.05 -20.02 37.86
CA THR A 350 -2.68 -21.42 37.64
C THR A 350 -1.82 -21.64 36.40
N LYS A 351 -1.68 -20.62 35.53
CA LYS A 351 -1.02 -20.67 34.21
C LYS A 351 -1.60 -21.73 33.25
N LYS A 352 -2.79 -22.25 33.54
CA LYS A 352 -3.48 -23.18 32.65
C LYS A 352 -4.07 -22.45 31.46
N VAL A 353 -3.83 -22.98 30.26
CA VAL A 353 -4.32 -22.43 28.98
C VAL A 353 -5.42 -23.33 28.45
N ARG A 354 -6.50 -22.71 27.93
CA ARG A 354 -7.58 -23.40 27.18
C ARG A 354 -7.75 -22.77 25.81
N GLN A 355 -8.11 -23.57 24.85
CA GLN A 355 -8.43 -23.13 23.48
C GLN A 355 -9.91 -22.78 23.38
N ILE A 356 -10.24 -21.65 22.74
CA ILE A 356 -11.61 -21.16 22.55
C ILE A 356 -12.11 -21.48 21.16
N THR A 357 -11.31 -21.22 20.12
CA THR A 357 -11.67 -21.47 18.71
C THR A 357 -10.84 -22.60 18.12
N ASP A 358 -11.36 -23.29 17.11
CA ASP A 358 -10.79 -24.52 16.55
C ASP A 358 -9.52 -24.31 15.70
N GLY A 359 -9.14 -23.06 15.40
CA GLY A 359 -7.99 -22.73 14.57
C GLY A 359 -8.31 -22.64 13.08
N THR A 360 -9.58 -22.68 12.68
CA THR A 360 -10.02 -22.43 11.30
C THR A 360 -10.18 -20.94 11.01
N LEU A 361 -10.18 -20.09 12.06
CA LEU A 361 -10.22 -18.65 11.92
C LEU A 361 -8.92 -18.16 11.29
N TRP A 362 -9.09 -17.15 10.46
CA TRP A 362 -7.95 -16.54 9.84
C TRP A 362 -8.31 -15.15 9.30
N HIS A 363 -7.29 -14.29 9.23
CA HIS A 363 -7.40 -12.95 8.68
C HIS A 363 -6.21 -12.73 7.74
N ASN A 364 -6.47 -12.31 6.51
CA ASN A 364 -5.44 -12.27 5.47
C ASN A 364 -4.39 -11.16 5.64
N THR A 365 -4.71 -10.06 6.33
CA THR A 365 -3.87 -8.85 6.35
C THR A 365 -3.13 -8.61 7.64
N SER A 366 -3.56 -9.18 8.77
CA SER A 366 -2.98 -8.91 10.08
C SER A 366 -2.42 -10.14 10.78
N GLY A 367 -1.71 -9.94 11.86
CA GLY A 367 -1.18 -11.01 12.69
C GLY A 367 -2.23 -11.78 13.51
N GLY A 368 -3.53 -11.54 13.28
CA GLY A 368 -4.63 -12.15 13.98
C GLY A 368 -5.98 -11.56 13.56
N PHE A 369 -7.00 -11.80 14.34
CA PHE A 369 -8.34 -11.29 14.16
C PHE A 369 -8.77 -10.49 15.40
N GLU A 370 -9.75 -9.57 15.27
CA GLU A 370 -10.28 -8.77 16.37
C GLU A 370 -11.17 -9.62 17.27
N TYR A 371 -11.04 -9.47 18.58
CA TYR A 371 -11.88 -10.11 19.58
C TYR A 371 -12.01 -9.25 20.84
N TYR A 372 -13.14 -9.31 21.51
CA TYR A 372 -13.44 -8.52 22.71
C TYR A 372 -14.24 -9.32 23.74
N TRP A 373 -13.84 -9.27 25.00
CA TRP A 373 -14.56 -9.83 26.12
C TRP A 373 -15.93 -9.17 26.32
N SER A 374 -16.96 -9.96 26.66
CA SER A 374 -18.17 -9.39 27.24
C SER A 374 -17.92 -8.82 28.64
N PRO A 375 -18.68 -7.81 29.10
CA PRO A 375 -18.51 -7.23 30.44
C PRO A 375 -18.56 -8.25 31.58
N ASP A 376 -19.35 -9.33 31.45
CA ASP A 376 -19.47 -10.42 32.43
C ASP A 376 -18.39 -11.51 32.30
N GLY A 377 -17.49 -11.40 31.30
CA GLY A 377 -16.42 -12.36 31.03
C GLY A 377 -16.86 -13.73 30.51
N LYS A 378 -18.11 -13.89 30.03
CA LYS A 378 -18.64 -15.18 29.58
C LYS A 378 -18.64 -15.40 28.08
N TRP A 379 -18.49 -14.32 27.29
CA TRP A 379 -18.55 -14.33 25.86
C TRP A 379 -17.41 -13.56 25.24
N PHE A 380 -17.07 -13.91 23.99
CA PHE A 380 -16.27 -13.09 23.08
C PHE A 380 -17.11 -12.70 21.87
N THR A 381 -17.03 -11.42 21.48
CA THR A 381 -17.31 -11.04 20.08
C THR A 381 -16.03 -11.09 19.29
N LEU A 382 -16.11 -11.40 18.01
CA LEU A 382 -14.97 -11.44 17.10
C LEU A 382 -15.39 -11.04 15.67
N CYS A 383 -14.41 -10.50 14.91
CA CYS A 383 -14.53 -10.23 13.50
C CYS A 383 -13.78 -11.33 12.74
N TYR A 384 -14.43 -12.02 11.79
CA TYR A 384 -13.84 -13.16 11.12
C TYR A 384 -14.41 -13.38 9.72
N VAL A 385 -13.70 -14.13 8.88
CA VAL A 385 -14.21 -14.57 7.58
C VAL A 385 -15.13 -15.77 7.79
N GLY A 386 -16.44 -15.53 7.70
CA GLY A 386 -17.44 -16.59 7.71
C GLY A 386 -17.60 -17.23 6.33
N ASN A 387 -18.03 -18.51 6.29
CA ASN A 387 -18.43 -19.21 5.05
C ASN A 387 -17.39 -19.20 3.90
N LYS A 388 -16.11 -19.03 4.19
CA LYS A 388 -15.03 -18.89 3.19
C LYS A 388 -15.24 -17.72 2.21
N HIS A 389 -15.92 -16.66 2.65
CA HIS A 389 -16.26 -15.51 1.82
C HIS A 389 -15.31 -14.33 2.04
N ASP A 390 -14.01 -14.56 1.91
CA ASP A 390 -12.99 -13.51 1.96
C ASP A 390 -13.09 -12.56 0.72
N PRO A 391 -13.01 -11.25 0.89
CA PRO A 391 -12.65 -10.45 2.06
C PRO A 391 -13.85 -9.89 2.87
N TYR A 392 -14.99 -10.51 2.83
CA TYR A 392 -16.18 -10.02 3.50
C TYR A 392 -16.30 -10.65 4.90
N TYR A 393 -16.05 -9.82 5.93
CA TYR A 393 -16.03 -10.24 7.32
C TYR A 393 -17.41 -10.22 7.93
N ASP A 394 -17.63 -11.15 8.88
CA ASP A 394 -18.81 -11.24 9.74
C ASP A 394 -18.45 -10.99 11.20
N ILE A 395 -19.47 -10.65 12.00
CA ILE A 395 -19.36 -10.57 13.46
C ILE A 395 -19.79 -11.91 14.05
N GLY A 396 -18.91 -12.49 14.86
CA GLY A 396 -19.15 -13.76 15.56
C GLY A 396 -19.30 -13.58 17.06
N LEU A 397 -19.98 -14.54 17.68
CA LEU A 397 -20.11 -14.66 19.12
C LEU A 397 -19.71 -16.08 19.55
N VAL A 398 -18.86 -16.21 20.57
CA VAL A 398 -18.42 -17.50 21.10
C VAL A 398 -18.32 -17.47 22.63
N SER A 399 -18.66 -18.56 23.30
CA SER A 399 -18.48 -18.69 24.76
C SER A 399 -17.00 -18.65 25.15
N THR A 400 -16.66 -18.04 26.29
CA THR A 400 -15.30 -18.08 26.85
C THR A 400 -14.86 -19.47 27.32
N GLN A 401 -15.79 -20.44 27.32
CA GLN A 401 -15.48 -21.86 27.54
C GLN A 401 -15.20 -22.63 26.24
N GLY A 402 -15.29 -21.94 25.10
CA GLY A 402 -15.18 -22.54 23.77
C GLY A 402 -16.52 -23.03 23.22
N GLY A 403 -16.49 -23.60 22.04
CA GLY A 403 -17.64 -24.09 21.32
C GLY A 403 -17.80 -23.48 19.92
N PRO A 404 -18.94 -23.68 19.25
CA PRO A 404 -19.19 -23.15 17.93
C PRO A 404 -19.33 -21.62 17.96
N ILE A 405 -18.84 -20.97 16.90
CA ILE A 405 -19.04 -19.54 16.70
C ILE A 405 -20.44 -19.34 16.10
N THR A 406 -21.24 -18.51 16.74
CA THR A 406 -22.53 -18.04 16.18
C THR A 406 -22.27 -16.82 15.32
N ASN A 407 -22.58 -16.89 14.02
CA ASN A 407 -22.50 -15.75 13.11
C ASN A 407 -23.70 -14.81 13.36
N LEU A 408 -23.43 -13.58 13.82
CA LEU A 408 -24.46 -12.60 14.13
C LEU A 408 -24.95 -11.85 12.90
N THR A 409 -24.08 -11.57 11.95
CA THR A 409 -24.39 -10.75 10.77
C THR A 409 -24.86 -11.59 9.60
N ASN A 410 -24.20 -12.71 9.33
CA ASN A 410 -24.50 -13.68 8.28
C ASN A 410 -24.89 -12.98 6.96
N SER A 411 -24.03 -12.05 6.52
CA SER A 411 -24.29 -11.11 5.45
C SER A 411 -23.29 -11.29 4.31
N GLY A 412 -23.71 -11.01 3.09
CA GLY A 412 -22.79 -10.91 1.94
C GLY A 412 -22.03 -9.58 1.88
N TYR A 413 -22.19 -8.71 2.89
CA TYR A 413 -21.49 -7.44 3.02
C TYR A 413 -20.51 -7.52 4.18
N ALA A 414 -19.38 -6.81 4.06
CA ALA A 414 -18.41 -6.73 5.15
C ALA A 414 -19.00 -6.06 6.39
N SER A 415 -18.70 -6.64 7.55
CA SER A 415 -19.03 -6.09 8.87
C SER A 415 -17.79 -6.17 9.77
N GLY A 416 -17.51 -5.14 10.57
CA GLY A 416 -16.30 -5.05 11.37
C GLY A 416 -16.46 -4.28 12.67
N SER A 417 -15.36 -4.14 13.41
CA SER A 417 -15.24 -3.35 14.63
C SER A 417 -16.31 -3.64 15.68
N PRO A 418 -16.50 -4.91 16.12
CA PRO A 418 -17.49 -5.23 17.12
C PRO A 418 -17.10 -4.71 18.50
N ALA A 419 -18.06 -4.12 19.23
CA ALA A 419 -17.86 -3.66 20.60
C ALA A 419 -19.10 -3.95 21.47
N TRP A 420 -18.86 -4.44 22.71
CA TRP A 420 -19.94 -4.58 23.68
C TRP A 420 -20.36 -3.21 24.22
N VAL A 421 -21.65 -2.93 24.20
CA VAL A 421 -22.23 -1.67 24.66
C VAL A 421 -23.47 -1.91 25.51
N MET A 422 -23.98 -0.86 26.17
CA MET A 422 -25.20 -0.91 26.98
C MET A 422 -25.15 -2.01 28.08
N ASP A 423 -24.03 -2.01 28.82
CA ASP A 423 -23.76 -3.01 29.89
C ASP A 423 -23.87 -4.47 29.39
N GLY A 424 -23.46 -4.72 28.15
CA GLY A 424 -23.47 -6.05 27.52
C GLY A 424 -24.80 -6.47 26.90
N ASN A 425 -25.80 -5.58 26.84
CA ASN A 425 -27.10 -5.89 26.24
C ASN A 425 -27.11 -5.75 24.70
N ALA A 426 -26.07 -5.17 24.11
CA ALA A 426 -25.96 -5.06 22.66
C ALA A 426 -24.49 -5.08 22.21
N ILE A 427 -24.30 -5.42 20.95
CA ILE A 427 -23.03 -5.37 20.24
C ILE A 427 -23.14 -4.30 19.16
N LEU A 428 -22.29 -3.26 19.26
CA LEU A 428 -22.09 -2.24 18.24
C LEU A 428 -21.16 -2.82 17.17
N PHE A 429 -21.43 -2.53 15.89
CA PHE A 429 -20.55 -2.90 14.79
C PHE A 429 -20.76 -1.99 13.58
N THR A 430 -19.81 -1.99 12.62
CA THR A 430 -19.92 -1.30 11.35
C THR A 430 -20.28 -2.27 10.23
N SER A 431 -20.96 -1.81 9.16
CA SER A 431 -21.25 -2.63 7.99
C SER A 431 -21.48 -1.79 6.74
N GLU A 432 -21.04 -2.32 5.60
CA GLU A 432 -21.25 -1.77 4.24
C GLU A 432 -22.67 -1.99 3.68
N ARG A 433 -23.56 -2.61 4.44
CA ARG A 433 -24.88 -3.15 3.98
C ARG A 433 -25.75 -2.16 3.21
N TYR A 434 -25.71 -0.87 3.58
CA TYR A 434 -26.52 0.19 2.97
C TYR A 434 -25.70 1.28 2.32
N GLY A 435 -24.40 1.19 2.42
CA GLY A 435 -23.49 2.18 1.87
C GLY A 435 -23.33 2.08 0.35
N MET A 436 -22.80 3.16 -0.24
CA MET A 436 -22.40 3.11 -1.64
C MET A 436 -21.25 2.12 -1.80
N ARG A 437 -21.50 1.08 -2.63
CA ARG A 437 -20.51 0.04 -2.90
C ARG A 437 -19.32 0.60 -3.65
N ASN A 438 -18.13 0.25 -3.19
CA ASN A 438 -16.90 0.35 -3.95
C ASN A 438 -16.72 -0.91 -4.80
N HIS A 439 -16.45 -0.74 -6.09
CA HIS A 439 -16.31 -1.86 -7.02
C HIS A 439 -15.02 -2.66 -6.83
N ALA A 440 -14.02 -2.08 -6.14
CA ALA A 440 -12.73 -2.75 -5.85
C ALA A 440 -12.75 -3.65 -4.60
N SER A 441 -13.88 -4.05 -4.09
CA SER A 441 -14.08 -4.93 -2.92
C SER A 441 -13.63 -4.35 -1.56
N TRP A 442 -13.24 -3.08 -1.48
CA TRP A 442 -12.93 -2.36 -0.24
C TRP A 442 -13.20 -0.87 -0.37
N GLY A 443 -13.40 -0.19 0.76
CA GLY A 443 -13.63 1.26 0.80
C GLY A 443 -15.05 1.66 0.44
N SER A 444 -16.03 0.74 0.58
CA SER A 444 -17.45 1.08 0.54
C SER A 444 -17.81 2.03 1.68
N MET A 445 -18.88 2.80 1.50
CA MET A 445 -19.41 3.59 2.61
C MET A 445 -20.07 2.65 3.62
N GLU A 446 -19.91 2.98 4.90
CA GLU A 446 -20.36 2.16 6.02
C GLU A 446 -21.40 2.88 6.87
N ASP A 447 -22.06 2.10 7.66
CA ASP A 447 -23.02 2.49 8.67
C ASP A 447 -22.72 1.83 10.01
N VAL A 448 -23.21 2.44 11.08
CA VAL A 448 -23.14 1.88 12.44
C VAL A 448 -24.42 1.13 12.76
N PHE A 449 -24.27 -0.07 13.32
CA PHE A 449 -25.37 -0.96 13.72
C PHE A 449 -25.29 -1.36 15.18
N LEU A 450 -26.44 -1.76 15.74
CA LEU A 450 -26.55 -2.47 17.01
C LEU A 450 -27.20 -3.83 16.77
N CYS A 451 -26.62 -4.88 17.36
CA CYS A 451 -27.23 -6.19 17.51
C CYS A 451 -27.58 -6.38 19.00
N PHE A 452 -28.87 -6.43 19.34
CA PHE A 452 -29.32 -6.68 20.72
C PHE A 452 -29.24 -8.17 21.03
N VAL A 453 -28.56 -8.52 22.13
CA VAL A 453 -28.30 -9.91 22.49
C VAL A 453 -29.49 -10.59 23.18
N ASN A 454 -30.48 -9.82 23.62
CA ASN A 454 -31.74 -10.34 24.19
C ASN A 454 -32.93 -9.50 23.77
N GLN A 455 -34.12 -10.07 23.89
CA GLN A 455 -35.38 -9.47 23.48
C GLN A 455 -35.80 -8.28 24.36
N ASP A 456 -35.57 -8.36 25.67
CA ASP A 456 -35.92 -7.29 26.62
C ASP A 456 -35.20 -5.98 26.28
N ALA A 457 -33.88 -6.05 25.98
CA ALA A 457 -33.08 -4.89 25.57
C ALA A 457 -33.56 -4.32 24.24
N TYR A 458 -33.91 -5.18 23.29
CA TYR A 458 -34.44 -4.76 21.99
C TYR A 458 -35.79 -4.06 22.13
N ASP A 459 -36.71 -4.60 22.94
CA ASP A 459 -38.01 -3.99 23.17
C ASP A 459 -37.89 -2.66 23.89
N LYS A 460 -37.02 -2.54 24.91
CA LYS A 460 -36.71 -1.27 25.57
C LYS A 460 -36.13 -0.23 24.59
N TYR A 461 -35.30 -0.65 23.64
CA TYR A 461 -34.78 0.26 22.61
C TYR A 461 -35.90 0.78 21.70
N ARG A 462 -36.91 0.00 21.39
CA ARG A 462 -38.03 0.35 20.50
C ARG A 462 -39.07 1.26 21.13
N LEU A 463 -39.09 1.42 22.46
CA LEU A 463 -40.05 2.30 23.16
C LEU A 463 -39.96 3.74 22.64
N SER A 464 -41.10 4.41 22.63
CA SER A 464 -41.11 5.86 22.44
C SER A 464 -40.27 6.57 23.51
N LYS A 465 -39.93 7.85 23.30
CA LYS A 465 -39.22 8.61 24.31
C LYS A 465 -40.00 8.68 25.63
N GLU A 466 -41.31 8.91 25.55
CA GLU A 466 -42.22 9.02 26.72
C GLU A 466 -42.29 7.68 27.47
N ASP A 467 -42.58 6.58 26.77
CA ASP A 467 -42.67 5.24 27.37
C ASP A 467 -41.34 4.83 28.04
N TYR A 468 -40.22 5.18 27.43
CA TYR A 468 -38.92 4.89 28.01
C TYR A 468 -38.60 5.69 29.26
N GLU A 469 -38.98 6.96 29.30
CA GLU A 469 -38.84 7.80 30.51
C GLU A 469 -39.74 7.29 31.63
N LEU A 470 -40.99 6.93 31.35
CA LEU A 470 -41.92 6.32 32.32
C LEU A 470 -41.37 4.99 32.86
N LEU A 471 -40.82 4.14 31.98
CA LEU A 471 -40.17 2.90 32.39
C LEU A 471 -38.99 3.14 33.32
N LYS A 472 -38.13 4.13 33.03
CA LYS A 472 -37.01 4.54 33.91
C LYS A 472 -37.48 5.03 35.28
N GLU A 473 -38.58 5.75 35.35
CA GLU A 473 -39.18 6.18 36.63
C GLU A 473 -39.66 5.00 37.47
N LEU A 474 -40.36 4.06 36.84
CA LEU A 474 -40.83 2.82 37.47
C LEU A 474 -39.65 1.95 37.96
N GLU A 475 -38.62 1.77 37.17
CA GLU A 475 -37.42 1.02 37.56
C GLU A 475 -36.69 1.69 38.76
N LYS A 476 -36.60 3.00 38.80
CA LYS A 476 -36.01 3.75 39.93
C LYS A 476 -36.83 3.56 41.21
N GLU A 477 -38.15 3.56 41.10
CA GLU A 477 -39.05 3.38 42.23
C GLU A 477 -38.96 1.95 42.78
N GLN A 478 -38.92 0.96 41.90
CA GLN A 478 -38.71 -0.45 42.25
C GLN A 478 -37.35 -0.66 42.94
N GLU A 479 -36.32 -0.01 42.47
CA GLU A 479 -34.96 -0.09 43.06
C GLU A 479 -34.90 0.56 44.45
N LYS A 480 -35.62 1.66 44.67
CA LYS A 480 -35.77 2.26 45.98
C LYS A 480 -36.50 1.33 46.94
N LEU A 481 -37.62 0.75 46.52
CA LEU A 481 -38.40 -0.19 47.33
C LEU A 481 -37.57 -1.45 47.67
N LYS A 482 -36.76 -1.95 46.74
CA LYS A 482 -35.88 -3.06 46.98
C LYS A 482 -34.76 -2.74 47.98
N LYS A 483 -34.11 -1.57 47.87
CA LYS A 483 -33.12 -1.08 48.83
C LYS A 483 -33.70 -0.83 50.24
N GLU A 484 -34.95 -0.41 50.32
CA GLU A 484 -35.67 -0.27 51.63
C GLU A 484 -36.01 -1.64 52.20
N ALA A 485 -36.42 -2.61 51.40
CA ALA A 485 -36.70 -3.98 51.83
C ALA A 485 -35.44 -4.69 52.32
N ASP A 486 -34.32 -4.51 51.61
CA ASP A 486 -33.02 -5.10 51.99
C ASP A 486 -32.50 -4.43 53.31
N LYS A 487 -32.64 -3.11 53.45
CA LYS A 487 -32.30 -2.43 54.73
C LYS A 487 -33.15 -2.91 55.90
N LYS A 488 -34.44 -3.24 55.67
CA LYS A 488 -35.30 -3.82 56.68
C LYS A 488 -34.86 -5.26 57.07
N LYS A 489 -34.50 -6.07 56.10
CA LYS A 489 -33.95 -7.42 56.32
C LYS A 489 -32.62 -7.40 57.08
N ASP A 490 -31.75 -6.46 56.79
CA ASP A 490 -30.48 -6.27 57.51
C ASP A 490 -30.66 -5.70 58.92
N ALA A 491 -31.67 -4.87 59.12
CA ALA A 491 -32.04 -4.38 60.48
C ALA A 491 -32.62 -5.50 61.34
N ASP A 492 -33.36 -6.44 60.78
CA ASP A 492 -33.87 -7.63 61.52
C ASP A 492 -32.79 -8.67 61.80
N LYS A 493 -31.79 -8.82 60.92
CA LYS A 493 -30.62 -9.68 61.13
C LYS A 493 -29.63 -9.12 62.15
N LYS A 494 -29.53 -7.82 62.34
CA LYS A 494 -28.66 -7.17 63.36
C LYS A 494 -29.14 -7.32 64.79
N LYS A 495 -30.34 -7.88 65.02
CA LYS A 495 -30.82 -8.19 66.39
C LYS A 495 -30.30 -9.52 66.95
N ASP A 496 -29.72 -10.39 66.12
CA ASP A 496 -29.38 -11.75 66.57
C ASP A 496 -27.90 -12.19 66.34
N SER A 497 -26.96 -11.30 66.05
CA SER A 497 -25.54 -11.70 66.05
C SER A 497 -24.59 -10.56 66.29
N LYS A 498 -23.98 -10.52 67.46
CA LYS A 498 -22.66 -9.91 67.67
C LYS A 498 -21.57 -10.91 67.26
N LYS A 499 -20.83 -10.57 66.26
CA LYS A 499 -19.44 -10.83 65.86
C LYS A 499 -19.29 -11.25 64.41
N GLU A 500 -18.39 -10.56 63.82
CA GLU A 500 -17.36 -10.94 62.85
C GLU A 500 -17.45 -10.28 61.44
N ASN A 501 -16.40 -9.51 61.19
CA ASN A 501 -15.71 -9.19 59.95
C ASN A 501 -16.45 -8.54 58.78
N ASP A 502 -16.13 -7.26 58.61
CA ASP A 502 -16.23 -6.52 57.35
C ASP A 502 -15.50 -7.22 56.22
N LYS A 503 -16.24 -8.00 55.41
CA LYS A 503 -15.94 -8.24 54.02
C LYS A 503 -16.92 -7.41 53.21
N LYS A 504 -16.40 -6.39 52.50
CA LYS A 504 -17.14 -5.76 51.40
C LYS A 504 -17.49 -6.90 50.40
N GLU A 505 -18.75 -7.23 50.28
CA GLU A 505 -19.23 -8.02 49.16
C GLU A 505 -19.07 -7.15 47.88
N ASP A 506 -18.14 -7.55 47.01
CA ASP A 506 -18.08 -7.06 45.65
C ASP A 506 -19.43 -7.34 44.99
N LYS A 507 -20.08 -6.31 44.50
CA LYS A 507 -21.32 -6.47 43.70
C LYS A 507 -20.97 -7.38 42.52
N LYS A 508 -21.44 -8.63 42.52
CA LYS A 508 -21.40 -9.50 41.35
C LYS A 508 -22.10 -8.75 40.21
N GLU A 509 -21.39 -8.48 39.13
CA GLU A 509 -21.99 -8.03 37.89
C GLU A 509 -23.06 -9.05 37.48
N LYS A 510 -24.21 -8.57 36.99
CA LYS A 510 -25.29 -9.47 36.59
C LYS A 510 -24.83 -10.21 35.31
N ASP A 511 -25.05 -11.51 35.28
CA ASP A 511 -24.84 -12.31 34.08
C ASP A 511 -25.64 -11.74 32.90
N ILE A 512 -24.98 -11.61 31.75
CA ILE A 512 -25.61 -11.18 30.51
C ILE A 512 -26.45 -12.32 29.98
N VAL A 513 -27.71 -12.04 29.68
CA VAL A 513 -28.62 -12.99 29.02
C VAL A 513 -28.42 -12.88 27.51
N VAL A 514 -27.97 -13.98 26.89
CA VAL A 514 -27.79 -14.05 25.43
C VAL A 514 -28.82 -15.02 24.86
N GLU A 515 -29.74 -14.51 24.03
CA GLU A 515 -30.74 -15.26 23.31
C GLU A 515 -30.34 -15.38 21.84
N LEU A 516 -29.83 -16.56 21.44
CA LEU A 516 -29.28 -16.73 20.09
C LEU A 516 -30.38 -16.88 19.03
N GLU A 517 -31.55 -17.44 19.40
CA GLU A 517 -32.67 -17.56 18.49
C GLU A 517 -33.22 -16.18 18.09
N GLY A 518 -33.36 -15.93 16.80
CA GLY A 518 -33.82 -14.65 16.27
C GLY A 518 -32.88 -13.46 16.49
N ILE A 519 -31.60 -13.68 16.84
CA ILE A 519 -30.69 -12.59 17.14
C ILE A 519 -30.45 -11.65 15.94
N GLN A 520 -30.52 -12.16 14.73
CA GLN A 520 -30.38 -11.37 13.50
C GLN A 520 -31.56 -10.42 13.26
N ASP A 521 -32.73 -10.73 13.79
CA ASP A 521 -33.92 -9.87 13.71
C ASP A 521 -33.87 -8.69 14.67
N ARG A 522 -32.90 -8.71 15.60
CA ARG A 522 -32.64 -7.65 16.57
C ARG A 522 -31.46 -6.75 16.18
N ILE A 523 -31.16 -6.67 14.87
CA ILE A 523 -30.15 -5.75 14.33
C ILE A 523 -30.81 -4.46 13.87
N VAL A 524 -30.24 -3.31 14.31
CA VAL A 524 -30.76 -1.97 14.01
C VAL A 524 -29.66 -1.09 13.45
N ARG A 525 -29.92 -0.41 12.33
CA ARG A 525 -29.07 0.64 11.79
C ARG A 525 -29.24 1.93 12.61
N LEU A 526 -28.14 2.56 13.01
CA LEU A 526 -28.11 3.78 13.82
C LEU A 526 -27.88 5.05 13.00
N THR A 527 -26.96 5.01 12.04
CA THR A 527 -26.64 6.17 11.21
C THR A 527 -27.69 6.39 10.12
N PRO A 528 -28.18 7.62 9.93
CA PRO A 528 -29.16 7.92 8.90
C PRO A 528 -28.54 7.92 7.49
N ASN A 529 -27.26 8.27 7.38
CA ASN A 529 -26.52 8.34 6.13
C ASN A 529 -25.24 7.53 6.24
N SER A 530 -24.96 6.74 5.22
CA SER A 530 -23.69 6.05 5.07
C SER A 530 -22.56 7.05 4.79
N SER A 531 -21.35 6.74 5.24
CA SER A 531 -20.20 7.62 5.11
C SER A 531 -18.90 6.83 5.01
N ASN A 532 -17.82 7.52 4.69
CA ASN A 532 -16.47 7.02 4.97
C ASN A 532 -16.29 7.08 6.49
N LEU A 533 -16.57 5.95 7.15
CA LEU A 533 -16.64 5.81 8.60
C LEU A 533 -15.24 5.49 9.16
N GLY A 534 -14.89 6.13 10.27
CA GLY A 534 -13.66 5.83 11.00
C GLY A 534 -13.92 4.81 12.11
N ASP A 535 -14.53 5.26 13.20
CA ASP A 535 -14.87 4.42 14.35
C ASP A 535 -16.12 4.95 15.04
N ALA A 536 -16.71 4.15 15.94
CA ALA A 536 -17.95 4.50 16.63
C ALA A 536 -17.98 3.96 18.06
N ILE A 537 -18.63 4.71 18.96
CA ILE A 537 -18.83 4.33 20.36
C ILE A 537 -20.16 4.85 20.89
N ILE A 538 -20.79 4.09 21.78
CA ILE A 538 -21.97 4.53 22.52
C ILE A 538 -21.54 4.91 23.95
N ASP A 539 -22.05 6.03 24.46
CA ASP A 539 -21.77 6.46 25.83
C ASP A 539 -22.24 5.44 26.87
N LYS A 540 -21.68 5.50 28.07
CA LYS A 540 -21.99 4.56 29.15
C LYS A 540 -23.48 4.48 29.51
N LYS A 541 -24.24 5.56 29.25
CA LYS A 541 -25.67 5.61 29.51
C LYS A 541 -26.51 4.93 28.43
N GLY A 542 -25.92 4.56 27.29
CA GLY A 542 -26.63 4.03 26.14
C GLY A 542 -27.53 5.04 25.43
N GLU A 543 -27.27 6.34 25.60
CA GLU A 543 -28.12 7.41 25.08
C GLU A 543 -27.59 8.08 23.82
N ASN A 544 -26.28 8.13 23.65
CA ASN A 544 -25.65 8.83 22.54
C ASN A 544 -24.62 7.95 21.85
N LEU A 545 -24.73 7.90 20.53
CA LEU A 545 -23.70 7.39 19.64
C LEU A 545 -22.76 8.53 19.25
N TYR A 546 -21.45 8.33 19.36
CA TYR A 546 -20.41 9.15 18.78
C TYR A 546 -19.73 8.36 17.68
N TYR A 547 -19.47 8.99 16.53
CA TYR A 547 -18.81 8.33 15.41
C TYR A 547 -17.97 9.30 14.61
N LEU A 548 -16.88 8.79 14.06
CA LEU A 548 -16.00 9.51 13.15
C LEU A 548 -16.46 9.27 11.71
N ALA A 549 -16.72 10.34 10.98
CA ALA A 549 -17.13 10.25 9.59
C ALA A 549 -16.55 11.39 8.75
N SER A 550 -16.17 11.05 7.50
CA SER A 550 -15.75 12.04 6.51
C SER A 550 -16.81 12.14 5.42
N PHE A 551 -17.45 13.31 5.33
CA PHE A 551 -18.42 13.65 4.29
C PHE A 551 -17.80 14.58 3.23
N GLU A 552 -16.84 15.42 3.61
CA GLU A 552 -16.15 16.36 2.72
C GLU A 552 -14.63 16.21 2.83
N LYS A 553 -14.00 16.97 3.72
CA LYS A 553 -12.55 16.97 3.94
C LYS A 553 -12.21 16.65 5.38
N GLY A 554 -11.44 15.59 5.57
CA GLY A 554 -10.99 15.15 6.88
C GLY A 554 -12.07 14.39 7.66
N MET A 555 -11.69 13.91 8.82
CA MET A 555 -12.52 13.09 9.70
C MET A 555 -13.11 14.00 10.79
N ASP A 556 -14.41 14.09 10.87
CA ASP A 556 -15.16 14.88 11.83
C ASP A 556 -15.84 13.98 12.88
N LEU A 557 -16.03 14.49 14.09
CA LEU A 557 -16.76 13.80 15.15
C LEU A 557 -18.23 14.21 15.15
N TRP A 558 -19.10 13.21 14.99
CA TRP A 558 -20.54 13.35 14.96
C TRP A 558 -21.17 12.69 16.19
N LYS A 559 -22.34 13.18 16.59
CA LYS A 559 -23.14 12.68 17.70
C LYS A 559 -24.56 12.42 17.25
N ILE A 560 -25.14 11.29 17.63
CA ILE A 560 -26.56 10.97 17.47
C ILE A 560 -27.15 10.65 18.84
N ASN A 561 -28.22 11.34 19.23
CA ASN A 561 -29.02 10.90 20.34
C ASN A 561 -29.93 9.77 19.90
N LEU A 562 -29.78 8.58 20.49
CA LEU A 562 -30.44 7.36 20.03
C LEU A 562 -31.97 7.38 20.18
N ARG A 563 -32.52 8.21 21.07
CA ARG A 563 -33.97 8.37 21.26
C ARG A 563 -34.56 9.48 20.41
N LYS A 564 -33.91 10.65 20.40
CA LYS A 564 -34.40 11.80 19.64
C LYS A 564 -34.09 11.72 18.17
N LYS A 565 -33.15 10.86 17.78
CA LYS A 565 -32.64 10.71 16.42
C LYS A 565 -32.04 12.00 15.84
N ASP A 566 -31.66 12.99 16.69
CA ASP A 566 -31.00 14.22 16.25
C ASP A 566 -29.50 13.96 16.03
N VAL A 567 -29.02 14.43 14.90
CA VAL A 567 -27.62 14.29 14.47
C VAL A 567 -26.94 15.65 14.58
N ARG A 568 -25.74 15.68 15.17
CA ARG A 568 -24.95 16.91 15.35
C ARG A 568 -23.48 16.68 15.08
N LEU A 569 -22.87 17.64 14.40
CA LEU A 569 -21.43 17.78 14.35
C LEU A 569 -20.94 18.34 15.70
N THR A 570 -20.05 17.63 16.40
CA THR A 570 -19.52 18.05 17.70
C THR A 570 -18.12 18.61 17.59
N SER A 571 -17.25 18.01 16.74
CA SER A 571 -15.89 18.51 16.54
C SER A 571 -15.47 18.33 15.08
N LYS A 572 -15.07 19.44 14.44
CA LYS A 572 -14.54 19.44 13.07
C LYS A 572 -13.05 19.11 13.08
N GLY A 573 -12.60 18.28 12.13
CA GLY A 573 -11.20 17.92 12.01
C GLY A 573 -10.67 17.11 13.22
N ALA A 574 -11.49 16.23 13.79
CA ALA A 574 -11.15 15.39 14.95
C ALA A 574 -9.91 14.51 14.68
N GLY A 575 -9.65 14.20 13.42
CA GLY A 575 -8.59 13.28 13.01
C GLY A 575 -9.06 11.83 13.01
N SER A 576 -8.22 10.94 12.49
CA SER A 576 -8.43 9.49 12.51
C SER A 576 -7.94 8.88 13.83
N GLY A 577 -8.60 7.83 14.27
CA GLY A 577 -8.28 7.09 15.48
C GLY A 577 -9.40 6.12 15.83
N TYR A 578 -9.35 5.56 17.01
CA TYR A 578 -10.37 4.66 17.55
C TYR A 578 -10.77 5.12 18.97
N PHE A 579 -11.98 4.74 19.36
CA PHE A 579 -12.51 5.12 20.67
C PHE A 579 -12.23 4.07 21.72
N GLU A 580 -11.85 4.51 22.90
CA GLU A 580 -11.89 3.70 24.13
C GLU A 580 -12.65 4.45 25.22
N MET A 581 -13.27 3.69 26.15
CA MET A 581 -14.01 4.24 27.26
C MET A 581 -13.47 3.72 28.59
N ALA A 582 -13.12 4.62 29.48
CA ALA A 582 -12.75 4.28 30.86
C ALA A 582 -13.96 3.82 31.68
N LYS A 583 -13.73 3.17 32.82
CA LYS A 583 -14.79 2.65 33.70
C LYS A 583 -15.76 3.72 34.19
N ASP A 584 -15.33 4.96 34.32
CA ASP A 584 -16.20 6.08 34.73
C ASP A 584 -17.09 6.57 33.58
N GLY A 585 -16.89 6.12 32.35
CA GLY A 585 -17.62 6.54 31.15
C GLY A 585 -16.95 7.66 30.36
N THR A 586 -15.74 8.08 30.73
CA THR A 586 -14.95 9.03 29.96
C THR A 586 -14.50 8.36 28.65
N ILE A 587 -14.74 9.03 27.54
CA ILE A 587 -14.39 8.54 26.21
C ILE A 587 -13.06 9.19 25.75
N PHE A 588 -12.22 8.42 25.13
CA PHE A 588 -10.95 8.81 24.54
C PHE A 588 -10.96 8.51 23.04
N LEU A 589 -10.37 9.40 22.26
CA LEU A 589 -10.03 9.15 20.85
C LEU A 589 -8.51 8.96 20.78
N LEU A 590 -8.09 7.73 20.47
CA LEU A 590 -6.69 7.31 20.47
C LEU A 590 -6.17 7.14 19.04
N GLY A 591 -4.90 7.41 18.85
CA GLY A 591 -4.18 7.34 17.59
C GLY A 591 -2.86 8.09 17.69
N SER A 592 -2.32 8.57 16.59
CA SER A 592 -1.12 9.43 16.62
C SER A 592 -1.36 10.73 17.41
N ARG A 593 -2.60 11.22 17.43
CA ARG A 593 -3.09 12.23 18.36
C ARG A 593 -3.96 11.53 19.41
N MET A 594 -3.65 11.73 20.67
CA MET A 594 -4.42 11.21 21.79
C MET A 594 -5.29 12.33 22.33
N GLN A 595 -6.59 12.07 22.50
CA GLN A 595 -7.56 13.09 22.89
C GLN A 595 -8.55 12.52 23.91
N LYS A 596 -8.98 13.36 24.84
CA LYS A 596 -10.04 13.07 25.80
C LYS A 596 -11.30 13.84 25.41
N MET A 597 -12.44 13.17 25.44
CA MET A 597 -13.74 13.77 25.14
C MET A 597 -14.44 14.23 26.42
N ASN A 598 -14.96 15.47 26.42
CA ASN A 598 -15.81 15.95 27.49
C ASN A 598 -17.27 15.52 27.30
N GLY A 599 -18.14 15.80 28.26
CA GLY A 599 -19.58 15.44 28.21
C GLY A 599 -20.36 16.11 27.08
N SER A 600 -19.84 17.22 26.49
CA SER A 600 -20.45 17.89 25.33
C SER A 600 -20.05 17.22 23.99
N GLY A 601 -18.98 16.44 24.00
CA GLY A 601 -18.40 15.85 22.78
C GLY A 601 -17.21 16.65 22.21
N ASP A 602 -16.69 17.66 22.96
CA ASP A 602 -15.49 18.38 22.56
C ASP A 602 -14.25 17.56 22.92
N LEU A 603 -13.25 17.62 22.04
CA LEU A 603 -12.00 16.89 22.18
C LEU A 603 -10.90 17.80 22.74
N SER A 604 -10.16 17.32 23.74
CA SER A 604 -8.97 17.97 24.29
C SER A 604 -7.76 17.05 24.14
N GLY A 605 -6.62 17.60 23.66
CA GLY A 605 -5.40 16.82 23.45
C GLY A 605 -4.79 16.33 24.77
N ILE A 606 -4.29 15.09 24.76
CA ILE A 606 -3.45 14.53 25.82
C ILE A 606 -2.00 14.72 25.42
N SER A 607 -1.26 15.45 26.23
CA SER A 607 0.17 15.67 25.99
C SER A 607 0.96 14.42 26.34
N TYR A 608 1.88 14.05 25.47
CA TYR A 608 2.93 13.09 25.76
C TYR A 608 4.20 13.52 25.03
N GLY A 609 5.33 13.22 25.56
CA GLY A 609 6.59 13.65 24.96
C GLY A 609 7.80 13.08 25.68
N GLY A 610 8.96 13.44 25.20
CA GLY A 610 10.25 12.95 25.64
C GLY A 610 11.06 12.46 24.46
N ASN A 611 12.18 11.86 24.75
CA ASN A 611 13.04 11.22 23.77
C ASN A 611 13.31 9.79 24.19
N MET A 612 13.44 8.91 23.22
CA MET A 612 14.00 7.57 23.37
C MET A 612 15.36 7.47 22.71
N GLU A 613 16.22 6.64 23.21
CA GLU A 613 17.48 6.25 22.58
C GLU A 613 17.32 4.85 22.00
N MET A 614 17.83 4.65 20.77
CA MET A 614 17.78 3.38 20.07
C MET A 614 19.14 3.09 19.45
N ASP A 615 19.64 1.89 19.66
CA ASP A 615 20.76 1.33 18.92
C ASP A 615 20.26 0.85 17.55
N LEU A 616 20.58 1.61 16.51
CA LEU A 616 20.10 1.33 15.15
C LEU A 616 20.69 0.06 14.55
N ALA A 617 21.87 -0.38 14.98
CA ALA A 617 22.45 -1.64 14.51
C ALA A 617 21.67 -2.83 15.09
N ALA A 618 21.39 -2.80 16.40
CA ALA A 618 20.59 -3.81 17.06
C ALA A 618 19.12 -3.82 16.56
N GLU A 619 18.56 -2.63 16.26
CA GLU A 619 17.22 -2.50 15.69
C GLU A 619 17.15 -3.14 14.28
N ARG A 620 18.15 -2.92 13.39
CA ARG A 620 18.21 -3.55 12.07
C ARG A 620 18.30 -5.06 12.15
N GLU A 621 19.06 -5.59 13.09
CA GLU A 621 19.11 -7.04 13.37
C GLU A 621 17.72 -7.57 13.76
N ALA A 622 17.03 -6.91 14.69
CA ALA A 622 15.69 -7.29 15.12
C ALA A 622 14.66 -7.21 13.98
N MET A 623 14.70 -6.13 13.18
CA MET A 623 13.85 -5.98 12.01
C MET A 623 14.13 -7.04 10.93
N PHE A 624 15.37 -7.46 10.74
CA PHE A 624 15.72 -8.56 9.83
C PHE A 624 15.16 -9.90 10.33
N ASP A 625 15.26 -10.18 11.63
CA ASP A 625 14.66 -11.36 12.24
C ASP A 625 13.15 -11.36 12.12
N HIS A 626 12.52 -10.21 12.31
CA HIS A 626 11.08 -10.04 12.11
C HIS A 626 10.69 -10.37 10.66
N MET A 627 11.33 -9.74 9.65
CA MET A 627 11.07 -10.02 8.23
C MET A 627 11.25 -11.51 7.91
N TYR A 628 12.37 -12.12 8.35
CA TYR A 628 12.64 -13.55 8.12
C TYR A 628 11.48 -14.44 8.58
N LYS A 629 10.95 -14.18 9.79
CA LYS A 629 9.87 -14.98 10.39
C LYS A 629 8.52 -14.70 9.76
N GLN A 630 8.21 -13.42 9.49
CA GLN A 630 6.93 -13.06 8.89
C GLN A 630 6.80 -13.63 7.48
N GLU A 631 7.87 -13.62 6.67
CA GLU A 631 7.88 -14.32 5.38
C GLU A 631 7.67 -15.83 5.55
N LEU A 632 8.44 -16.48 6.39
CA LEU A 632 8.32 -17.94 6.64
C LEU A 632 6.90 -18.37 7.07
N LYS A 633 6.20 -17.52 7.83
CA LYS A 633 4.88 -17.86 8.41
C LYS A 633 3.70 -17.41 7.57
N ARG A 634 3.87 -16.39 6.71
CA ARG A 634 2.76 -15.75 6.01
C ARG A 634 2.84 -15.85 4.49
N PHE A 635 3.97 -16.21 3.92
CA PHE A 635 4.11 -16.41 2.49
C PHE A 635 3.07 -17.44 2.00
N TYR A 636 2.33 -17.10 0.94
CA TYR A 636 1.18 -17.90 0.48
C TYR A 636 1.54 -19.34 0.11
N ASN A 637 2.76 -19.56 -0.39
CA ASN A 637 3.24 -20.89 -0.77
C ASN A 637 4.13 -21.47 0.34
N VAL A 638 3.62 -22.45 1.07
CA VAL A 638 4.28 -23.05 2.23
C VAL A 638 5.66 -23.65 1.93
N ASN A 639 5.93 -23.95 0.65
CA ASN A 639 7.24 -24.47 0.18
C ASN A 639 8.20 -23.34 -0.22
N MET A 640 7.88 -22.06 0.04
CA MET A 640 8.72 -20.90 -0.29
C MET A 640 9.23 -20.92 -1.75
N HIS A 641 8.40 -21.36 -2.71
CA HIS A 641 8.77 -21.63 -4.11
C HIS A 641 10.00 -22.54 -4.27
N GLY A 642 10.28 -23.41 -3.28
CA GLY A 642 11.43 -24.31 -3.28
C GLY A 642 12.73 -23.67 -2.79
N VAL A 643 12.70 -22.43 -2.34
CA VAL A 643 13.86 -21.73 -1.78
C VAL A 643 14.15 -22.24 -0.37
N ASN A 644 15.42 -22.56 -0.10
CA ASN A 644 15.88 -22.82 1.26
C ASN A 644 16.01 -21.47 2.01
N TRP A 645 14.90 -21.00 2.58
CA TRP A 645 14.77 -19.67 3.18
C TRP A 645 15.77 -19.46 4.32
N ASP A 646 15.98 -20.46 5.18
CA ASP A 646 16.94 -20.40 6.28
C ASP A 646 18.37 -20.16 5.78
N ALA A 647 18.79 -20.91 4.74
CA ALA A 647 20.12 -20.76 4.17
C ALA A 647 20.30 -19.41 3.46
N MET A 648 19.26 -18.91 2.77
CA MET A 648 19.30 -17.59 2.13
C MET A 648 19.39 -16.48 3.17
N CYS A 649 18.55 -16.47 4.19
CA CYS A 649 18.62 -15.48 5.26
C CYS A 649 19.99 -15.49 5.96
N ALA A 650 20.57 -16.65 6.22
CA ALA A 650 21.93 -16.75 6.78
C ALA A 650 22.99 -16.15 5.87
N ALA A 651 22.87 -16.35 4.53
CA ALA A 651 23.81 -15.83 3.54
C ALA A 651 23.77 -14.28 3.44
N TYR A 652 22.60 -13.66 3.69
CA TYR A 652 22.42 -12.20 3.62
C TYR A 652 22.66 -11.51 4.99
N ARG A 653 22.39 -12.17 6.11
CA ARG A 653 22.61 -11.63 7.47
C ARG A 653 24.03 -11.11 7.71
N LYS A 654 25.02 -11.73 7.11
CA LYS A 654 26.44 -11.32 7.24
C LYS A 654 26.73 -9.88 6.79
N PHE A 655 25.83 -9.27 5.99
CA PHE A 655 25.97 -7.90 5.52
C PHE A 655 25.48 -6.87 6.53
N LEU A 656 24.60 -7.25 7.49
CA LEU A 656 24.02 -6.33 8.48
C LEU A 656 25.04 -5.48 9.23
N PRO A 657 26.19 -6.03 9.71
CA PRO A 657 27.19 -5.23 10.42
C PRO A 657 27.85 -4.13 9.57
N HIS A 658 27.68 -4.20 8.24
CA HIS A 658 28.27 -3.24 7.30
C HIS A 658 27.26 -2.18 6.84
N ILE A 659 26.01 -2.24 7.28
CA ILE A 659 24.94 -1.33 6.91
C ILE A 659 24.75 -0.28 8.00
N ASN A 660 24.79 1.00 7.61
CA ASN A 660 24.66 2.13 8.52
C ASN A 660 23.52 3.10 8.13
N ASN A 661 22.74 2.78 7.09
CA ASN A 661 21.64 3.62 6.62
C ASN A 661 20.45 2.76 6.12
N ASN A 662 19.27 3.39 6.03
CA ASN A 662 18.05 2.69 5.66
C ASN A 662 17.89 2.46 4.15
N HIS A 663 18.62 3.16 3.28
CA HIS A 663 18.65 2.85 1.85
C HIS A 663 19.30 1.49 1.61
N ASP A 664 20.52 1.29 2.10
CA ASP A 664 21.25 0.03 1.96
C ASP A 664 20.51 -1.13 2.65
N TYR A 665 19.84 -0.82 3.78
CA TYR A 665 19.02 -1.82 4.46
C TYR A 665 17.83 -2.28 3.62
N ALA A 666 17.09 -1.34 3.01
CA ALA A 666 15.96 -1.66 2.12
C ALA A 666 16.43 -2.43 0.86
N GLU A 667 17.59 -2.09 0.29
CA GLU A 667 18.20 -2.84 -0.81
C GLU A 667 18.59 -4.26 -0.39
N LEU A 668 19.19 -4.43 0.79
CA LEU A 668 19.52 -5.75 1.33
C LEU A 668 18.26 -6.63 1.44
N LEU A 669 17.16 -6.06 1.97
CA LEU A 669 15.89 -6.78 2.06
C LEU A 669 15.35 -7.13 0.67
N SER A 670 15.40 -6.19 -0.28
CA SER A 670 14.94 -6.43 -1.65
C SER A 670 15.77 -7.52 -2.36
N GLU A 671 17.09 -7.49 -2.19
CA GLU A 671 17.98 -8.54 -2.71
C GLU A 671 17.66 -9.93 -2.12
N LEU A 672 17.40 -10.03 -0.82
CA LEU A 672 17.03 -11.28 -0.18
C LEU A 672 15.64 -11.75 -0.62
N LEU A 673 14.64 -10.87 -0.56
CA LEU A 673 13.26 -11.18 -0.91
C LEU A 673 13.11 -11.55 -2.40
N GLY A 674 13.97 -10.99 -3.26
CA GLY A 674 14.03 -11.34 -4.67
C GLY A 674 14.33 -12.81 -4.96
N GLU A 675 14.98 -13.54 -4.01
CA GLU A 675 15.24 -14.99 -4.13
C GLU A 675 13.94 -15.82 -4.17
N LEU A 676 12.85 -15.31 -3.60
CA LEU A 676 11.55 -16.00 -3.60
C LEU A 676 10.91 -16.06 -4.99
N ASN A 677 11.41 -15.32 -5.96
CA ASN A 677 10.86 -15.23 -7.31
C ASN A 677 9.34 -15.06 -7.30
N VAL A 678 8.89 -13.98 -6.69
CA VAL A 678 7.47 -13.66 -6.52
C VAL A 678 7.23 -12.17 -6.76
N SER A 679 6.06 -11.84 -7.28
CA SER A 679 5.60 -10.46 -7.36
C SER A 679 5.22 -9.89 -5.98
N HIS A 680 5.09 -8.57 -5.86
CA HIS A 680 4.64 -7.89 -4.64
C HIS A 680 5.53 -8.09 -3.41
N THR A 681 6.80 -8.28 -3.57
CA THR A 681 7.77 -8.36 -2.48
C THR A 681 8.80 -7.24 -2.60
N GLY A 682 9.81 -7.25 -1.71
CA GLY A 682 10.87 -6.24 -1.67
C GLY A 682 10.78 -5.32 -0.47
N GLY A 683 11.89 -4.67 -0.15
CA GLY A 683 12.02 -3.65 0.88
C GLY A 683 11.93 -2.24 0.31
N SER A 684 11.37 -1.31 1.04
CA SER A 684 11.33 0.10 0.65
C SER A 684 11.63 1.02 1.81
N TYR A 685 12.31 2.11 1.53
CA TYR A 685 12.61 3.18 2.47
C TYR A 685 12.02 4.51 2.00
N ARG A 686 11.21 5.13 2.84
CA ARG A 686 10.69 6.48 2.62
C ARG A 686 11.51 7.49 3.41
N SER A 687 12.39 8.22 2.72
CA SER A 687 13.13 9.32 3.31
C SER A 687 12.21 10.48 3.70
N ASN A 688 12.43 11.04 4.89
CA ASN A 688 11.74 12.26 5.34
C ASN A 688 12.47 13.54 4.87
N SER A 689 13.48 13.43 4.01
CA SER A 689 14.20 14.60 3.51
C SER A 689 13.25 15.48 2.69
N SER A 690 13.14 16.75 3.05
CA SER A 690 12.44 17.77 2.28
C SER A 690 13.22 18.06 1.01
N SER A 691 13.07 17.22 -0.02
CA SER A 691 13.58 17.54 -1.34
C SER A 691 12.69 18.62 -1.97
N TYR A 692 13.29 19.50 -2.79
CA TYR A 692 12.51 20.41 -3.62
C TYR A 692 11.73 19.61 -4.67
N ALA A 693 10.55 20.11 -5.03
CA ALA A 693 9.72 19.55 -6.11
C ALA A 693 9.75 20.50 -7.32
N THR A 694 10.13 19.99 -8.48
CA THR A 694 10.07 20.75 -9.74
C THR A 694 8.63 20.83 -10.20
N ALA A 695 8.12 22.04 -10.43
CA ALA A 695 6.79 22.27 -10.96
C ALA A 695 6.75 22.19 -12.50
N ASN A 696 5.56 21.98 -13.05
CA ASN A 696 5.30 21.92 -14.47
C ASN A 696 4.44 23.11 -14.93
N LEU A 697 4.76 23.64 -16.09
CA LEU A 697 3.95 24.69 -16.75
C LEU A 697 2.76 24.10 -17.52
N GLY A 698 2.67 22.76 -17.62
CA GLY A 698 1.62 22.08 -18.38
C GLY A 698 1.84 22.10 -19.89
N LEU A 699 3.09 22.13 -20.31
CA LEU A 699 3.52 22.25 -21.70
C LEU A 699 4.43 21.09 -22.08
N LEU A 700 4.39 20.66 -23.33
CA LEU A 700 5.41 19.81 -23.94
C LEU A 700 6.38 20.70 -24.74
N TYR A 701 7.68 20.44 -24.62
CA TYR A 701 8.74 21.23 -25.22
C TYR A 701 9.46 20.46 -26.32
N ASP A 702 10.00 21.18 -27.29
CA ASP A 702 11.00 20.68 -28.22
C ASP A 702 12.32 20.47 -27.44
N MET A 703 12.54 19.23 -26.96
CA MET A 703 13.72 18.89 -26.14
C MET A 703 15.05 19.01 -26.89
N ASN A 704 15.02 19.11 -28.20
CA ASN A 704 16.17 19.27 -29.07
C ASN A 704 16.40 20.73 -29.53
N TYR A 705 15.51 21.65 -29.11
CA TYR A 705 15.69 23.07 -29.42
C TYR A 705 16.93 23.62 -28.70
N ASP A 706 17.88 24.15 -29.46
CA ASP A 706 19.20 24.63 -28.99
C ASP A 706 19.31 26.15 -28.88
N GLY A 707 18.21 26.88 -29.19
CA GLY A 707 18.13 28.32 -29.07
C GLY A 707 17.96 28.84 -27.64
N LYS A 708 17.88 30.17 -27.53
CA LYS A 708 17.48 30.84 -26.27
C LYS A 708 16.01 30.57 -25.97
N GLY A 709 15.68 30.38 -24.69
CA GLY A 709 14.33 30.06 -24.24
C GLY A 709 13.96 28.59 -24.36
N LEU A 710 12.70 28.26 -24.08
CA LEU A 710 12.12 26.94 -24.28
C LEU A 710 11.07 27.04 -25.38
N LYS A 711 11.20 26.28 -26.43
CA LYS A 711 10.22 26.23 -27.51
C LYS A 711 9.13 25.24 -27.16
N VAL A 712 7.88 25.69 -27.22
CA VAL A 712 6.68 24.91 -26.93
C VAL A 712 6.27 24.10 -28.15
N ASP A 713 6.09 22.79 -27.98
CA ASP A 713 5.53 21.91 -29.00
C ASP A 713 4.03 21.73 -28.84
N GLU A 714 3.52 21.70 -27.60
CA GLU A 714 2.09 21.54 -27.32
C GLU A 714 1.71 22.16 -25.98
N VAL A 715 0.51 22.78 -25.95
CA VAL A 715 -0.18 23.18 -24.72
C VAL A 715 -1.11 22.05 -24.32
N VAL A 716 -0.84 21.40 -23.19
CA VAL A 716 -1.64 20.27 -22.74
C VAL A 716 -3.02 20.74 -22.26
N GLU A 717 -4.08 20.10 -22.73
CA GLU A 717 -5.46 20.42 -22.36
C GLU A 717 -5.69 20.36 -20.83
N GLY A 718 -6.34 21.39 -20.28
CA GLY A 718 -6.56 21.54 -18.84
C GLY A 718 -5.34 22.07 -18.07
N SER A 719 -4.26 22.43 -18.75
CA SER A 719 -3.05 22.99 -18.14
C SER A 719 -3.22 24.47 -17.74
N PRO A 720 -2.27 25.06 -16.98
CA PRO A 720 -2.32 26.47 -16.59
C PRO A 720 -2.43 27.46 -17.74
N PHE A 721 -1.92 27.13 -18.92
CA PHE A 721 -2.01 27.95 -20.12
C PHE A 721 -3.26 27.67 -20.97
N ASP A 722 -3.92 26.53 -20.78
CA ASP A 722 -5.13 26.18 -21.53
C ASP A 722 -6.36 26.91 -20.94
N ASN A 723 -6.45 28.20 -21.25
CA ASN A 723 -7.56 29.05 -20.83
C ASN A 723 -7.78 30.17 -21.84
N ALA A 724 -9.00 30.76 -21.86
CA ALA A 724 -9.40 31.74 -22.84
C ALA A 724 -8.62 33.09 -22.82
N ARG A 725 -7.78 33.30 -21.80
CA ARG A 725 -7.00 34.55 -21.65
C ARG A 725 -5.57 34.40 -22.10
N SER A 726 -5.07 33.17 -22.13
CA SER A 726 -3.70 32.89 -22.57
C SER A 726 -3.57 32.97 -24.09
N LYS A 727 -2.43 33.50 -24.52
CA LYS A 727 -2.02 33.51 -25.93
C LYS A 727 -0.96 32.45 -26.21
N MET A 728 -0.74 31.54 -25.25
CA MET A 728 0.22 30.43 -25.38
C MET A 728 -0.26 29.45 -26.45
N GLU A 729 0.60 29.14 -27.39
CA GLU A 729 0.37 28.16 -28.48
C GLU A 729 1.67 27.43 -28.85
N ALA A 730 1.55 26.37 -29.64
CA ALA A 730 2.70 25.66 -30.18
C ALA A 730 3.57 26.63 -31.03
N GLY A 731 4.90 26.51 -30.88
CA GLY A 731 5.90 27.38 -31.52
C GLY A 731 6.30 28.62 -30.72
N VAL A 732 5.58 28.99 -29.68
CA VAL A 732 5.95 30.08 -28.76
C VAL A 732 7.18 29.67 -27.96
N ILE A 733 8.04 30.66 -27.68
CA ILE A 733 9.28 30.51 -26.91
C ILE A 733 9.11 31.19 -25.55
N ILE A 734 9.38 30.46 -24.47
CA ILE A 734 9.47 30.99 -23.12
C ILE A 734 10.87 31.58 -22.96
N GLU A 735 10.98 32.91 -22.89
CA GLU A 735 12.25 33.61 -22.78
C GLU A 735 12.72 33.75 -21.32
N LYS A 736 11.78 33.95 -20.36
CA LYS A 736 12.09 34.16 -18.94
C LYS A 736 11.05 33.51 -18.03
N ILE A 737 11.50 33.12 -16.85
CA ILE A 737 10.65 32.71 -15.71
C ILE A 737 11.03 33.58 -14.49
N ASN A 738 10.03 34.27 -13.91
CA ASN A 738 10.22 35.20 -12.80
C ASN A 738 11.32 36.26 -13.03
N GLY A 739 11.47 36.71 -14.29
CA GLY A 739 12.45 37.68 -14.72
C GLY A 739 13.84 37.09 -15.07
N GLU A 740 14.11 35.83 -14.73
CA GLU A 740 15.37 35.14 -15.03
C GLU A 740 15.38 34.64 -16.48
N GLU A 741 16.44 35.02 -17.24
CA GLU A 741 16.56 34.67 -18.67
C GLU A 741 16.94 33.19 -18.85
N ILE A 742 16.27 32.54 -19.81
CA ILE A 742 16.57 31.16 -20.21
C ILE A 742 17.50 31.18 -21.42
N THR A 743 18.79 30.96 -21.18
CA THR A 743 19.80 30.80 -22.23
C THR A 743 19.80 29.40 -22.81
N ALA A 744 20.54 29.15 -23.89
CA ALA A 744 20.74 27.82 -24.46
C ALA A 744 21.33 26.81 -23.44
N ASN A 745 22.02 27.29 -22.40
CA ASN A 745 22.68 26.45 -21.38
C ASN A 745 21.99 26.49 -20.02
N THR A 746 20.88 27.22 -19.85
CA THR A 746 20.20 27.32 -18.55
C THR A 746 19.50 26.00 -18.19
N ASN A 747 19.78 25.49 -16.99
CA ASN A 747 18.96 24.42 -16.38
C ASN A 747 17.67 25.06 -15.86
N TYR A 748 16.62 25.06 -16.69
CA TYR A 748 15.34 25.72 -16.39
C TYR A 748 14.55 25.05 -15.24
N SER A 749 14.82 23.77 -14.93
CA SER A 749 14.16 23.08 -13.79
C SER A 749 14.42 23.83 -12.49
N LEU A 750 15.61 24.45 -12.35
CA LEU A 750 15.94 25.28 -11.18
C LEU A 750 14.96 26.42 -10.97
N LEU A 751 14.47 27.04 -12.08
CA LEU A 751 13.54 28.17 -12.04
C LEU A 751 12.10 27.74 -11.67
N LEU A 752 11.81 26.45 -11.74
CA LEU A 752 10.51 25.86 -11.44
C LEU A 752 10.46 25.12 -10.09
N ASN A 753 11.60 24.98 -9.40
CA ASN A 753 11.66 24.31 -8.12
C ASN A 753 10.82 25.03 -7.06
N ASN A 754 9.92 24.28 -6.39
CA ASN A 754 8.99 24.77 -5.37
C ASN A 754 8.00 25.86 -5.86
N CYS A 755 7.74 25.94 -7.17
CA CYS A 755 6.82 26.89 -7.79
C CYS A 755 5.38 26.38 -7.92
N ALA A 756 5.11 25.10 -7.64
CA ALA A 756 3.75 24.55 -7.72
C ALA A 756 2.77 25.35 -6.87
N ASN A 757 1.62 25.73 -7.47
CA ASN A 757 0.56 26.56 -6.88
C ASN A 757 1.01 27.96 -6.41
N LYS A 758 2.14 28.49 -6.93
CA LYS A 758 2.61 29.85 -6.67
C LYS A 758 2.56 30.69 -7.94
N LYS A 759 2.15 31.95 -7.83
CA LYS A 759 2.15 32.88 -8.97
C LYS A 759 3.55 32.97 -9.57
N THR A 760 3.64 32.62 -10.85
CA THR A 760 4.89 32.60 -11.62
C THR A 760 4.72 33.47 -12.86
N LEU A 761 5.61 34.45 -13.02
CA LEU A 761 5.66 35.31 -14.20
C LEU A 761 6.42 34.61 -15.32
N VAL A 762 5.86 34.54 -16.51
CA VAL A 762 6.47 33.91 -17.68
C VAL A 762 6.51 34.93 -18.81
N SER A 763 7.70 35.23 -19.34
CA SER A 763 7.90 36.11 -20.47
C SER A 763 7.98 35.28 -21.76
N LEU A 764 7.19 35.65 -22.75
CA LEU A 764 6.86 34.84 -23.92
C LEU A 764 7.21 35.58 -25.21
N TYR A 765 7.60 34.83 -26.24
CA TYR A 765 7.91 35.33 -27.57
C TYR A 765 7.34 34.41 -28.64
N ASN A 766 6.54 35.00 -29.55
CA ASN A 766 6.10 34.29 -30.76
C ASN A 766 7.04 34.65 -31.94
N PRO A 767 7.83 33.70 -32.45
CA PRO A 767 8.78 33.98 -33.53
C PRO A 767 8.11 34.26 -34.88
N GLN A 768 6.85 33.87 -35.10
CA GLN A 768 6.10 34.12 -36.32
C GLN A 768 5.56 35.57 -36.36
N THR A 769 4.90 36.00 -35.29
CA THR A 769 4.34 37.36 -35.17
C THR A 769 5.33 38.38 -34.64
N LYS A 770 6.45 37.94 -34.05
CA LYS A 770 7.46 38.75 -33.34
C LYS A 770 6.91 39.46 -32.10
N GLU A 771 5.73 39.09 -31.63
CA GLU A 771 5.13 39.64 -30.41
C GLU A 771 5.84 39.09 -29.15
N ARG A 772 6.01 39.99 -28.17
CA ARG A 772 6.45 39.63 -26.81
C ARG A 772 5.38 40.10 -25.83
N TRP A 773 5.07 39.21 -24.86
CA TRP A 773 4.13 39.53 -23.80
C TRP A 773 4.48 38.72 -22.53
N GLU A 774 3.78 38.96 -21.46
CA GLU A 774 3.97 38.28 -20.20
C GLU A 774 2.65 37.70 -19.68
N GLU A 775 2.72 36.53 -19.06
CA GLU A 775 1.58 35.92 -18.40
C GLU A 775 1.96 35.50 -16.97
N VAL A 776 1.00 35.61 -16.04
CA VAL A 776 1.14 35.11 -14.68
C VAL A 776 0.29 33.87 -14.53
N ILE A 777 0.90 32.76 -14.21
CA ILE A 777 0.25 31.47 -14.10
C ILE A 777 0.52 30.83 -12.72
N LEU A 778 -0.19 29.75 -12.41
CA LEU A 778 0.05 28.86 -11.28
C LEU A 778 0.56 27.53 -11.80
N PRO A 779 1.89 27.28 -11.81
CA PRO A 779 2.42 25.99 -12.21
C PRO A 779 1.85 24.84 -11.36
N ILE A 780 1.74 23.66 -11.95
CA ILE A 780 1.17 22.46 -11.31
C ILE A 780 2.29 21.50 -10.87
N GLY A 781 1.99 20.64 -9.90
CA GLY A 781 2.92 19.57 -9.49
C GLY A 781 2.94 18.39 -10.48
N ASN A 782 3.96 17.53 -10.39
CA ASN A 782 4.15 16.38 -11.29
C ASN A 782 2.93 15.45 -11.32
N SER A 783 2.31 15.14 -10.19
CA SER A 783 1.12 14.27 -10.14
C SER A 783 -0.06 14.84 -10.94
N ALA A 784 -0.29 16.16 -10.84
CA ALA A 784 -1.34 16.83 -11.61
C ALA A 784 -1.01 16.83 -13.12
N PHE A 785 0.25 17.08 -13.48
CA PHE A 785 0.69 17.04 -14.88
C PHE A 785 0.55 15.64 -15.48
N ASN A 786 0.99 14.59 -14.76
CA ASN A 786 0.83 13.21 -15.21
C ASN A 786 -0.64 12.82 -15.42
N SER A 787 -1.55 13.34 -14.57
CA SER A 787 -2.99 13.16 -14.76
C SER A 787 -3.50 13.80 -16.05
N LEU A 788 -2.97 14.95 -16.45
CA LEU A 788 -3.30 15.59 -17.72
C LEU A 788 -2.73 14.81 -18.91
N LEU A 789 -1.47 14.36 -18.83
CA LEU A 789 -0.84 13.53 -19.85
C LEU A 789 -1.59 12.22 -20.06
N TYR A 790 -2.04 11.58 -18.98
CA TYR A 790 -2.87 10.37 -19.06
C TYR A 790 -4.20 10.66 -19.81
N LYS A 791 -4.93 11.71 -19.44
CA LYS A 791 -6.18 12.08 -20.12
C LYS A 791 -5.94 12.36 -21.62
N ARG A 792 -4.85 13.06 -21.94
CA ARG A 792 -4.41 13.32 -23.31
C ARG A 792 -4.15 12.02 -24.07
N TRP A 793 -3.43 11.08 -23.45
CA TRP A 793 -3.12 9.77 -24.05
C TRP A 793 -4.41 8.98 -24.36
N VAL A 794 -5.33 8.87 -23.39
CA VAL A 794 -6.63 8.19 -23.58
C VAL A 794 -7.42 8.84 -24.71
N LYS A 795 -7.49 10.18 -24.76
CA LYS A 795 -8.19 10.94 -25.81
C LYS A 795 -7.61 10.66 -27.20
N ASN A 796 -6.28 10.63 -27.32
CA ASN A 796 -5.61 10.34 -28.59
C ASN A 796 -5.83 8.87 -29.03
N ARG A 797 -5.75 7.90 -28.13
CA ARG A 797 -6.04 6.48 -28.45
C ARG A 797 -7.51 6.28 -28.84
N ALA A 798 -8.45 6.96 -28.18
CA ALA A 798 -9.85 6.92 -28.56
C ALA A 798 -10.08 7.50 -29.97
N ALA A 799 -9.42 8.61 -30.32
CA ALA A 799 -9.48 9.18 -31.66
C ALA A 799 -8.88 8.27 -32.74
N ASP A 800 -7.80 7.56 -32.40
CA ASP A 800 -7.21 6.57 -33.32
C ASP A 800 -8.19 5.40 -33.60
N VAL A 801 -8.83 4.86 -32.55
CA VAL A 801 -9.84 3.80 -32.70
C VAL A 801 -11.04 4.28 -33.51
N GLU A 802 -11.55 5.47 -33.22
CA GLU A 802 -12.65 6.09 -33.99
C GLU A 802 -12.28 6.21 -35.47
N LYS A 803 -11.10 6.75 -35.75
CA LYS A 803 -10.58 6.92 -37.13
C LYS A 803 -10.43 5.61 -37.86
N TRP A 804 -9.78 4.59 -37.25
CA TRP A 804 -9.50 3.32 -37.91
C TRP A 804 -10.74 2.44 -38.08
N SER A 805 -11.75 2.62 -37.22
CA SER A 805 -13.04 1.90 -37.31
C SER A 805 -14.14 2.65 -38.00
N ASN A 806 -13.90 3.86 -38.52
CA ASN A 806 -14.92 4.76 -39.06
C ASN A 806 -16.08 5.00 -38.08
N GLY A 807 -15.74 5.18 -36.76
CA GLY A 807 -16.70 5.40 -35.69
C GLY A 807 -17.53 4.18 -35.29
N ARG A 808 -17.20 2.98 -35.80
CA ARG A 808 -17.93 1.74 -35.51
C ARG A 808 -17.56 1.10 -34.16
N LEU A 809 -16.35 1.37 -33.66
CA LEU A 809 -15.85 0.84 -32.39
C LEU A 809 -15.63 1.97 -31.38
N GLY A 810 -15.94 1.68 -30.10
CA GLY A 810 -15.56 2.52 -28.97
C GLY A 810 -14.23 2.09 -28.36
N TYR A 811 -13.68 2.92 -27.47
CA TYR A 811 -12.43 2.68 -26.76
C TYR A 811 -12.54 3.08 -25.30
N VAL A 812 -12.09 2.19 -24.40
CA VAL A 812 -11.94 2.48 -22.98
C VAL A 812 -10.59 1.98 -22.48
N HIS A 813 -9.97 2.73 -21.57
CA HIS A 813 -8.76 2.34 -20.88
C HIS A 813 -9.02 2.13 -19.40
N ILE A 814 -8.59 0.99 -18.88
CA ILE A 814 -8.65 0.68 -17.44
C ILE A 814 -7.26 0.96 -16.85
N THR A 815 -7.05 2.12 -16.25
CA THR A 815 -5.73 2.53 -15.76
C THR A 815 -5.32 1.87 -14.45
N SER A 816 -6.30 1.51 -13.62
CA SER A 816 -6.11 0.82 -12.34
C SER A 816 -7.31 -0.08 -12.07
N MET A 817 -7.11 -1.12 -11.30
CA MET A 817 -8.20 -2.02 -10.90
C MET A 817 -8.91 -1.46 -9.65
N ASP A 818 -9.48 -0.24 -9.80
CA ASP A 818 -10.14 0.53 -8.73
C ASP A 818 -11.54 1.03 -9.12
N ASP A 819 -12.27 1.57 -8.13
CA ASP A 819 -13.64 2.08 -8.29
C ASP A 819 -13.73 3.23 -9.28
N ALA A 820 -12.77 4.15 -9.27
CA ALA A 820 -12.78 5.33 -10.14
C ALA A 820 -12.63 4.91 -11.62
N SER A 821 -11.72 4.00 -11.91
CA SER A 821 -11.54 3.43 -13.26
C SER A 821 -12.79 2.70 -13.72
N PHE A 822 -13.41 1.89 -12.86
CA PHE A 822 -14.65 1.18 -13.21
C PHE A 822 -15.78 2.15 -13.55
N ARG A 823 -16.00 3.19 -12.74
CA ARG A 823 -17.07 4.18 -12.99
C ARG A 823 -16.90 4.92 -14.30
N ASN A 824 -15.67 5.27 -14.66
CA ASN A 824 -15.36 5.88 -15.96
C ASN A 824 -15.68 4.92 -17.10
N VAL A 825 -15.20 3.67 -17.03
CA VAL A 825 -15.47 2.65 -18.04
C VAL A 825 -16.97 2.38 -18.17
N TYR A 826 -17.68 2.20 -17.06
CA TYR A 826 -19.14 1.98 -17.04
C TYR A 826 -19.89 3.13 -17.71
N SER A 827 -19.55 4.38 -17.35
CA SER A 827 -20.13 5.60 -17.95
C SER A 827 -19.90 5.64 -19.46
N ASP A 828 -18.67 5.38 -19.90
CA ASP A 828 -18.29 5.51 -21.29
C ASP A 828 -18.94 4.42 -22.17
N ILE A 829 -18.93 3.15 -21.76
CA ILE A 829 -19.45 2.06 -22.58
C ILE A 829 -20.98 2.07 -22.67
N LEU A 830 -21.68 2.38 -21.58
CA LEU A 830 -23.14 2.41 -21.56
C LEU A 830 -23.74 3.78 -21.97
N GLY A 831 -22.92 4.80 -22.02
CA GLY A 831 -23.29 6.14 -22.47
C GLY A 831 -22.65 6.48 -23.82
N LYS A 832 -21.43 7.01 -23.81
CA LYS A 832 -20.71 7.53 -24.97
C LYS A 832 -20.61 6.54 -26.13
N TYR A 833 -20.31 5.26 -25.86
CA TYR A 833 -20.07 4.24 -26.87
C TYR A 833 -21.21 3.22 -27.01
N ASN A 834 -22.36 3.44 -26.37
CA ASN A 834 -23.47 2.48 -26.44
C ASN A 834 -24.00 2.28 -27.86
N HIS A 835 -23.79 3.22 -28.76
CA HIS A 835 -24.17 3.13 -30.17
C HIS A 835 -23.20 2.29 -31.03
N CYS A 836 -21.96 2.08 -30.56
CA CYS A 836 -20.94 1.34 -31.30
C CYS A 836 -21.28 -0.15 -31.45
N ASP A 837 -20.74 -0.80 -32.48
CA ASP A 837 -20.93 -2.23 -32.74
C ASP A 837 -20.06 -3.11 -31.84
N GLY A 838 -18.93 -2.57 -31.40
CA GLY A 838 -18.00 -3.23 -30.50
C GLY A 838 -17.17 -2.25 -29.71
N ILE A 839 -16.38 -2.77 -28.74
CA ILE A 839 -15.54 -1.99 -27.85
C ILE A 839 -14.11 -2.55 -27.77
N VAL A 840 -13.10 -1.69 -27.80
CA VAL A 840 -11.72 -2.01 -27.47
C VAL A 840 -11.48 -1.68 -26.00
N ILE A 841 -11.12 -2.68 -25.21
CA ILE A 841 -10.78 -2.56 -23.78
C ILE A 841 -9.26 -2.56 -23.68
N ASP A 842 -8.66 -1.43 -23.36
CA ASP A 842 -7.21 -1.34 -23.19
C ASP A 842 -6.85 -1.47 -21.71
N THR A 843 -6.08 -2.49 -21.36
CA THR A 843 -5.60 -2.73 -19.98
C THR A 843 -4.10 -2.53 -19.85
N ARG A 844 -3.44 -2.07 -20.91
CA ARG A 844 -1.99 -1.88 -20.90
C ARG A 844 -1.57 -0.91 -19.79
N PHE A 845 -0.41 -1.16 -19.18
CA PHE A 845 0.21 -0.33 -18.14
C PHE A 845 -0.61 -0.22 -16.84
N ASN A 846 -1.52 -1.16 -16.60
CA ASN A 846 -2.31 -1.21 -15.38
C ASN A 846 -1.53 -1.91 -14.26
N GLY A 847 -1.33 -1.21 -13.14
CA GLY A 847 -0.57 -1.70 -11.99
C GLY A 847 -1.36 -2.62 -11.04
N GLY A 848 -2.63 -2.93 -11.34
CA GLY A 848 -3.45 -3.81 -10.52
C GLY A 848 -4.43 -3.11 -9.58
N GLY A 849 -4.84 -3.80 -8.55
CA GLY A 849 -5.89 -3.47 -7.59
C GLY A 849 -6.78 -4.70 -7.34
N ARG A 850 -8.11 -4.56 -7.33
CA ARG A 850 -9.04 -5.70 -7.22
C ARG A 850 -10.38 -5.39 -7.89
N LEU A 851 -10.47 -5.53 -9.20
CA LEU A 851 -11.65 -5.14 -9.98
C LEU A 851 -12.10 -6.23 -10.99
N HIS A 852 -11.34 -7.32 -11.16
CA HIS A 852 -11.55 -8.31 -12.21
C HIS A 852 -12.98 -8.90 -12.23
N GLU A 853 -13.61 -9.09 -11.06
CA GLU A 853 -14.97 -9.63 -10.94
C GLU A 853 -16.02 -8.65 -11.50
N ASP A 854 -15.92 -7.35 -11.17
CA ASP A 854 -16.87 -6.37 -11.70
C ASP A 854 -16.64 -6.10 -13.21
N VAL A 855 -15.39 -6.18 -13.69
CA VAL A 855 -15.07 -6.12 -15.12
C VAL A 855 -15.65 -7.34 -15.85
N GLU A 856 -15.51 -8.54 -15.29
CA GLU A 856 -16.14 -9.77 -15.83
C GLU A 856 -17.66 -9.60 -15.93
N ILE A 857 -18.31 -9.19 -14.86
CA ILE A 857 -19.75 -8.97 -14.86
C ILE A 857 -20.15 -7.94 -15.94
N LEU A 858 -19.42 -6.83 -16.07
CA LEU A 858 -19.75 -5.75 -16.98
C LEU A 858 -19.67 -6.17 -18.44
N PHE A 859 -18.68 -6.97 -18.84
CA PHE A 859 -18.43 -7.36 -20.23
C PHE A 859 -18.94 -8.75 -20.59
N SER A 860 -19.54 -9.51 -19.65
CA SER A 860 -20.14 -10.84 -19.92
C SER A 860 -21.61 -10.79 -20.34
N GLY A 861 -22.12 -9.64 -20.74
CA GLY A 861 -23.51 -9.48 -21.15
C GLY A 861 -23.83 -10.26 -22.43
N LYS A 862 -24.93 -11.04 -22.42
CA LYS A 862 -25.50 -11.66 -23.62
C LYS A 862 -26.93 -11.19 -23.75
N LYS A 863 -27.31 -10.64 -24.92
CA LYS A 863 -28.68 -10.18 -25.19
C LYS A 863 -29.66 -11.34 -24.99
N TYR A 864 -30.72 -11.14 -24.19
CA TYR A 864 -31.76 -12.14 -23.92
C TYR A 864 -33.19 -11.62 -24.11
N LEU A 865 -33.41 -10.30 -24.10
CA LEU A 865 -34.70 -9.67 -24.34
C LEU A 865 -34.51 -8.31 -25.04
N THR A 866 -35.56 -7.88 -25.75
CA THR A 866 -35.72 -6.49 -26.21
C THR A 866 -36.95 -5.90 -25.56
N GLN A 867 -36.81 -4.78 -24.89
CA GLN A 867 -37.91 -4.01 -24.31
C GLN A 867 -38.62 -3.23 -25.43
N VAL A 868 -39.92 -3.42 -25.53
CA VAL A 868 -40.75 -2.78 -26.56
C VAL A 868 -41.82 -1.90 -25.91
N VAL A 869 -41.93 -0.66 -26.33
CA VAL A 869 -42.94 0.30 -25.87
C VAL A 869 -43.81 0.69 -27.07
N ARG A 870 -45.04 0.26 -27.05
CA ARG A 870 -46.04 0.55 -28.15
C ARG A 870 -45.51 0.21 -29.54
N GLY A 871 -44.82 -0.95 -29.68
CA GLY A 871 -44.25 -1.36 -30.95
C GLY A 871 -42.88 -0.79 -31.31
N GLN A 872 -42.31 0.08 -30.46
CA GLN A 872 -40.96 0.63 -30.64
C GLN A 872 -39.99 -0.10 -29.70
N GLU A 873 -38.92 -0.63 -30.24
CA GLU A 873 -37.80 -1.18 -29.44
C GLU A 873 -37.10 -0.03 -28.67
N SER A 874 -37.06 -0.16 -27.36
CA SER A 874 -36.53 0.89 -26.49
C SER A 874 -35.22 0.52 -25.80
N CYS A 875 -34.95 -0.77 -25.57
CA CYS A 875 -33.76 -1.20 -24.89
C CYS A 875 -33.49 -2.70 -25.07
N ASP A 876 -32.25 -3.04 -25.29
CA ASP A 876 -31.79 -4.43 -25.21
C ASP A 876 -31.36 -4.80 -23.79
N MET A 877 -31.76 -6.00 -23.34
CA MET A 877 -31.38 -6.51 -22.02
C MET A 877 -30.28 -7.58 -22.12
N PRO A 878 -29.28 -7.54 -21.24
CA PRO A 878 -29.12 -6.72 -20.02
C PRO A 878 -28.73 -5.25 -20.33
N SER A 879 -29.46 -4.29 -19.77
CA SER A 879 -29.20 -2.85 -19.96
C SER A 879 -28.03 -2.32 -19.10
N ARG A 880 -27.53 -3.09 -18.14
CA ARG A 880 -26.44 -2.70 -17.23
C ARG A 880 -25.14 -3.43 -17.52
N ARG A 881 -25.03 -4.11 -18.64
CA ARG A 881 -23.85 -4.86 -19.08
C ARG A 881 -23.63 -4.61 -20.54
N TRP A 882 -22.37 -4.61 -20.94
CA TRP A 882 -22.04 -4.61 -22.35
C TRP A 882 -22.47 -5.95 -22.98
N ASN A 883 -23.33 -5.89 -23.98
CA ASN A 883 -23.93 -7.07 -24.61
C ASN A 883 -23.55 -7.25 -26.10
N LYS A 884 -22.49 -6.55 -26.51
CA LYS A 884 -21.94 -6.60 -27.87
C LYS A 884 -20.50 -7.11 -27.83
N ALA A 885 -19.89 -7.25 -29.01
CA ALA A 885 -18.52 -7.73 -29.14
C ALA A 885 -17.51 -6.83 -28.42
N SER A 886 -16.45 -7.42 -27.93
CA SER A 886 -15.31 -6.71 -27.33
C SER A 886 -13.99 -7.40 -27.66
N ILE A 887 -12.90 -6.68 -27.55
CA ILE A 887 -11.52 -7.14 -27.66
C ILE A 887 -10.69 -6.48 -26.58
N MET A 888 -9.73 -7.20 -25.99
CA MET A 888 -8.90 -6.64 -24.92
C MET A 888 -7.45 -6.52 -25.36
N VAL A 889 -6.83 -5.37 -25.09
CA VAL A 889 -5.41 -5.10 -25.34
C VAL A 889 -4.62 -5.20 -24.04
N GLN A 890 -3.52 -5.93 -24.07
CA GLN A 890 -2.65 -6.19 -22.92
C GLN A 890 -1.17 -5.99 -23.27
N CYS A 891 -0.31 -5.80 -22.27
CA CYS A 891 1.13 -5.68 -22.48
C CYS A 891 1.93 -6.25 -21.28
N GLU A 892 3.23 -6.24 -21.41
CA GLU A 892 4.20 -6.74 -20.40
C GLU A 892 4.12 -5.96 -19.07
N ALA A 893 3.62 -4.72 -19.10
CA ALA A 893 3.46 -3.88 -17.92
C ALA A 893 2.15 -4.11 -17.14
N ASN A 894 1.29 -5.03 -17.58
CA ASN A 894 0.15 -5.44 -16.78
C ASN A 894 0.63 -6.17 -15.52
N TYR A 895 0.18 -5.69 -14.33
CA TYR A 895 0.66 -6.21 -13.05
C TYR A 895 -0.49 -6.55 -12.10
N SER A 896 -0.30 -7.55 -11.22
CA SER A 896 -1.27 -7.91 -10.17
C SER A 896 -2.66 -8.26 -10.76
N ASN A 897 -3.73 -7.65 -10.30
CA ASN A 897 -5.10 -7.88 -10.80
C ASN A 897 -5.27 -7.53 -12.29
N ALA A 898 -4.34 -6.76 -12.88
CA ALA A 898 -4.28 -6.55 -14.33
C ALA A 898 -3.73 -7.77 -15.09
N HIS A 899 -3.22 -8.79 -14.41
CA HIS A 899 -3.05 -10.15 -14.94
C HIS A 899 -4.34 -10.95 -14.80
N GLY A 900 -4.99 -10.92 -13.63
CA GLY A 900 -6.24 -11.67 -13.40
C GLY A 900 -7.38 -11.24 -14.32
N THR A 901 -7.48 -9.96 -14.68
CA THR A 901 -8.54 -9.44 -15.56
C THR A 901 -8.50 -10.04 -16.98
N PRO A 902 -7.40 -9.96 -17.75
CA PRO A 902 -7.32 -10.62 -19.05
C PRO A 902 -7.38 -12.15 -18.93
N TRP A 903 -6.88 -12.74 -17.83
CA TRP A 903 -7.01 -14.18 -17.59
C TRP A 903 -8.49 -14.60 -17.52
N VAL A 904 -9.29 -13.93 -16.70
CA VAL A 904 -10.75 -14.19 -16.60
C VAL A 904 -11.45 -13.91 -17.92
N TYR A 905 -11.08 -12.84 -18.62
CA TYR A 905 -11.64 -12.47 -19.91
C TYR A 905 -11.46 -13.61 -20.95
N LYS A 906 -10.27 -14.20 -21.03
CA LYS A 906 -9.96 -15.35 -21.87
C LYS A 906 -10.66 -16.64 -21.40
N PHE A 907 -10.60 -16.93 -20.10
CA PHE A 907 -11.25 -18.11 -19.50
C PHE A 907 -12.76 -18.14 -19.74
N LYS A 908 -13.42 -17.00 -19.73
CA LYS A 908 -14.87 -16.84 -19.99
C LYS A 908 -15.20 -16.70 -21.47
N GLU A 909 -14.22 -16.77 -22.38
CA GLU A 909 -14.40 -16.61 -23.83
C GLU A 909 -15.16 -15.32 -24.21
N MET A 910 -14.84 -14.21 -23.53
CA MET A 910 -15.55 -12.93 -23.71
C MET A 910 -15.12 -12.20 -24.98
N GLY A 911 -13.94 -12.51 -25.50
CA GLY A 911 -13.33 -11.96 -26.70
C GLY A 911 -11.86 -12.37 -26.82
N LYS A 912 -11.14 -11.81 -27.77
CA LYS A 912 -9.71 -12.10 -27.99
C LYS A 912 -8.82 -11.16 -27.18
N LEU A 913 -7.67 -11.66 -26.76
CA LEU A 913 -6.55 -10.88 -26.20
C LEU A 913 -5.56 -10.52 -27.30
N VAL A 914 -5.16 -9.27 -27.37
CA VAL A 914 -4.19 -8.73 -28.37
C VAL A 914 -3.05 -8.04 -27.64
N GLY A 915 -1.82 -8.23 -28.11
CA GLY A 915 -0.65 -7.52 -27.60
C GLY A 915 0.49 -8.44 -27.20
N ALA A 916 1.18 -8.10 -26.12
CA ALA A 916 2.26 -8.89 -25.55
C ALA A 916 1.73 -9.82 -24.44
N PRO A 917 2.48 -10.89 -24.13
CA PRO A 917 2.17 -11.72 -22.97
C PRO A 917 2.21 -10.93 -21.66
N VAL A 918 1.27 -11.19 -20.76
CA VAL A 918 1.25 -10.61 -19.41
C VAL A 918 2.10 -11.49 -18.47
N PRO A 919 3.06 -10.94 -17.75
CA PRO A 919 3.85 -11.71 -16.79
C PRO A 919 2.98 -12.26 -15.66
N GLY A 920 3.35 -13.39 -15.11
CA GLY A 920 2.65 -14.05 -14.01
C GLY A 920 2.86 -13.32 -12.69
N THR A 921 1.96 -12.38 -12.33
CA THR A 921 2.11 -11.50 -11.16
C THR A 921 0.86 -11.43 -10.29
N MET A 922 0.07 -12.52 -10.25
CA MET A 922 -1.21 -12.53 -9.54
C MET A 922 -1.07 -13.07 -8.11
N THR A 923 -0.62 -12.22 -7.20
CA THR A 923 -0.70 -12.43 -5.75
C THR A 923 -1.37 -11.24 -5.06
N SER A 924 -1.79 -11.41 -3.79
CA SER A 924 -2.12 -10.28 -2.92
C SER A 924 -1.08 -10.15 -1.82
N VAL A 925 -0.77 -8.90 -1.45
CA VAL A 925 0.33 -8.55 -0.56
C VAL A 925 -0.16 -7.91 0.73
N SER A 926 0.53 -8.19 1.82
CA SER A 926 0.51 -7.38 3.03
C SER A 926 1.79 -6.54 3.06
N TRP A 927 1.67 -5.23 2.87
CA TRP A 927 2.79 -4.30 3.03
C TRP A 927 2.98 -4.01 4.52
N GLU A 928 3.99 -4.64 5.11
CA GLU A 928 4.26 -4.53 6.54
C GLU A 928 5.22 -3.39 6.83
N LYS A 929 4.78 -2.44 7.68
CA LYS A 929 5.65 -1.40 8.21
C LYS A 929 6.45 -1.96 9.36
N MET A 930 7.75 -1.79 9.31
CA MET A 930 8.64 -2.20 10.38
C MET A 930 8.49 -1.28 11.62
N GLN A 931 9.16 -1.62 12.72
CA GLN A 931 9.20 -0.73 13.90
C GLN A 931 9.78 0.64 13.55
N ASP A 932 10.79 0.74 12.68
CA ASP A 932 11.11 1.97 11.97
C ASP A 932 10.04 2.26 10.92
N PRO A 933 9.18 3.30 11.10
CA PRO A 933 8.05 3.58 10.21
C PRO A 933 8.44 4.02 8.80
N SER A 934 9.71 4.35 8.58
CA SER A 934 10.23 4.70 7.26
C SER A 934 10.52 3.48 6.38
N LEU A 935 10.57 2.29 6.97
CA LEU A 935 10.84 1.02 6.32
C LEU A 935 9.56 0.18 6.17
N THR A 936 9.42 -0.45 5.01
CA THR A 936 8.29 -1.34 4.69
C THR A 936 8.81 -2.49 3.84
N PHE A 937 8.25 -3.69 4.02
CA PHE A 937 8.48 -4.82 3.12
C PHE A 937 7.17 -5.50 2.72
N GLY A 938 7.16 -6.19 1.60
CA GLY A 938 5.98 -6.85 1.04
C GLY A 938 6.00 -8.35 1.33
N ILE A 939 4.92 -8.85 1.93
CA ILE A 939 4.69 -10.29 2.14
C ILE A 939 3.57 -10.73 1.21
N PRO A 940 3.83 -11.54 0.17
CA PRO A 940 2.79 -12.14 -0.66
C PRO A 940 1.99 -13.18 0.12
N ILE A 941 0.81 -12.80 0.62
CA ILE A 941 0.01 -13.61 1.55
C ILE A 941 -1.10 -14.41 0.90
N VAL A 942 -1.54 -14.04 -0.31
CA VAL A 942 -2.59 -14.73 -1.05
C VAL A 942 -2.10 -15.11 -2.45
N GLY A 943 -2.15 -16.37 -2.78
CA GLY A 943 -1.95 -16.89 -4.15
C GLY A 943 -3.28 -17.30 -4.77
N TYR A 944 -3.44 -17.07 -6.06
CA TYR A 944 -4.63 -17.42 -6.82
C TYR A 944 -4.36 -18.67 -7.66
N ARG A 945 -5.15 -19.70 -7.44
CA ARG A 945 -4.95 -21.03 -8.01
C ARG A 945 -6.11 -21.41 -8.92
N THR A 946 -5.82 -21.91 -10.11
CA THR A 946 -6.80 -22.45 -11.06
C THR A 946 -7.46 -23.73 -10.52
N ALA A 947 -8.52 -24.19 -11.18
CA ALA A 947 -9.18 -25.46 -10.84
C ALA A 947 -8.23 -26.66 -10.97
N GLU A 948 -7.26 -26.58 -11.88
CA GLU A 948 -6.25 -27.63 -12.15
C GLU A 948 -5.12 -27.60 -11.10
N GLY A 949 -5.09 -26.62 -10.22
CA GLY A 949 -4.13 -26.52 -9.11
C GLY A 949 -2.89 -25.68 -9.39
N THR A 950 -2.79 -25.03 -10.56
CA THR A 950 -1.68 -24.14 -10.93
C THR A 950 -1.92 -22.73 -10.39
N TYR A 951 -0.89 -22.11 -9.81
CA TYR A 951 -0.96 -20.69 -9.42
C TYR A 951 -0.74 -19.80 -10.64
N LEU A 952 -1.46 -18.66 -10.68
CA LEU A 952 -1.27 -17.61 -11.69
C LEU A 952 0.05 -16.83 -11.48
N GLU A 953 0.63 -16.88 -10.31
CA GLU A 953 1.97 -16.34 -10.06
C GLU A 953 3.00 -17.17 -10.81
N ASN A 954 3.91 -16.52 -11.54
CA ASN A 954 4.88 -17.14 -12.46
C ASN A 954 4.25 -17.90 -13.65
N ASP A 955 2.95 -17.74 -13.90
CA ASP A 955 2.26 -18.32 -15.07
C ASP A 955 1.93 -17.20 -16.06
N GLN A 956 2.70 -17.10 -17.14
CA GLN A 956 2.56 -16.06 -18.15
C GLN A 956 1.30 -16.24 -18.97
N LEU A 957 0.50 -15.18 -19.15
CA LEU A 957 -0.72 -15.20 -19.96
C LEU A 957 -0.43 -14.80 -21.40
N GLU A 958 -0.49 -15.76 -22.32
CA GLU A 958 -0.32 -15.53 -23.76
C GLU A 958 -1.55 -14.85 -24.39
N PRO A 959 -1.36 -13.84 -25.27
CA PRO A 959 -2.46 -13.27 -26.05
C PRO A 959 -2.90 -14.22 -27.15
N ASP A 960 -4.12 -14.03 -27.68
CA ASP A 960 -4.59 -14.76 -28.85
C ASP A 960 -3.97 -14.22 -30.14
N VAL A 961 -3.63 -12.94 -30.15
CA VAL A 961 -2.91 -12.26 -31.25
C VAL A 961 -1.67 -11.56 -30.68
N TYR A 962 -0.52 -12.19 -30.89
CA TYR A 962 0.77 -11.64 -30.46
C TYR A 962 1.21 -10.49 -31.36
N VAL A 963 1.41 -9.31 -30.79
CA VAL A 963 1.94 -8.13 -31.48
C VAL A 963 2.65 -7.19 -30.52
N LEU A 964 3.81 -6.68 -30.91
CA LEU A 964 4.60 -5.70 -30.16
C LEU A 964 4.59 -4.34 -30.88
N ASN A 965 4.73 -3.28 -30.12
CA ASN A 965 5.05 -1.96 -30.66
C ASN A 965 6.56 -1.87 -30.89
N ALA A 966 6.97 -1.50 -32.11
CA ALA A 966 8.39 -1.29 -32.39
C ALA A 966 8.86 0.02 -31.72
N PRO A 967 10.02 0.01 -31.02
CA PRO A 967 10.53 1.18 -30.31
C PRO A 967 10.62 2.45 -31.18
N GLU A 968 11.07 2.31 -32.43
CA GLU A 968 11.27 3.40 -33.37
C GLU A 968 9.97 3.99 -33.95
N THR A 969 8.82 3.30 -33.83
CA THR A 969 7.55 3.72 -34.40
C THR A 969 6.59 4.24 -33.34
N ILE A 970 6.54 3.63 -32.18
CA ILE A 970 5.65 4.04 -31.08
C ILE A 970 5.94 5.47 -30.60
N VAL A 971 7.20 5.87 -30.54
CA VAL A 971 7.64 7.24 -30.20
C VAL A 971 7.27 8.29 -31.25
N LYS A 972 6.84 7.84 -32.45
CA LYS A 972 6.35 8.67 -33.56
C LYS A 972 4.82 8.62 -33.68
N GLY A 973 4.13 7.98 -32.79
CA GLY A 973 2.67 7.94 -32.74
C GLY A 973 2.04 6.69 -33.36
N GLU A 974 2.82 5.69 -33.79
CA GLU A 974 2.29 4.46 -34.39
C GLU A 974 2.04 3.39 -33.31
N ASP A 975 0.80 3.24 -32.88
CA ASP A 975 0.38 2.19 -31.93
C ASP A 975 -0.09 0.93 -32.69
N THR A 976 0.86 0.06 -33.05
CA THR A 976 0.59 -1.18 -33.79
C THR A 976 -0.31 -2.13 -33.01
N GLN A 977 -0.12 -2.28 -31.69
CA GLN A 977 -0.95 -3.15 -30.85
C GLN A 977 -2.42 -2.72 -30.91
N LEU A 978 -2.69 -1.46 -30.70
CA LEU A 978 -4.05 -0.92 -30.74
C LEU A 978 -4.67 -1.03 -32.13
N LYS A 979 -3.90 -0.77 -33.19
CA LYS A 979 -4.35 -0.89 -34.56
C LYS A 979 -4.74 -2.33 -34.92
N VAL A 980 -3.91 -3.31 -34.58
CA VAL A 980 -4.20 -4.73 -34.79
C VAL A 980 -5.43 -5.19 -34.00
N ALA A 981 -5.65 -4.67 -32.78
CA ALA A 981 -6.86 -4.95 -32.03
C ALA A 981 -8.12 -4.43 -32.75
N VAL A 982 -8.09 -3.20 -33.26
CA VAL A 982 -9.18 -2.63 -34.06
C VAL A 982 -9.45 -3.46 -35.32
N GLU A 983 -8.42 -3.77 -36.10
CA GLU A 983 -8.53 -4.56 -37.33
C GLU A 983 -9.08 -5.98 -37.06
N THR A 984 -8.65 -6.61 -35.96
CA THR A 984 -9.12 -7.91 -35.54
C THR A 984 -10.61 -7.89 -35.18
N LEU A 985 -11.04 -6.91 -34.36
CA LEU A 985 -12.44 -6.79 -33.95
C LEU A 985 -13.35 -6.43 -35.14
N MET A 986 -12.91 -5.52 -36.03
CA MET A 986 -13.62 -5.18 -37.26
C MET A 986 -13.83 -6.42 -38.14
N LYS A 987 -12.79 -7.24 -38.31
CA LYS A 987 -12.85 -8.50 -39.05
C LYS A 987 -13.82 -9.49 -38.43
N ASP A 988 -13.77 -9.69 -37.10
CA ASP A 988 -14.65 -10.61 -36.38
C ASP A 988 -16.13 -10.19 -36.47
N LEU A 989 -16.40 -8.89 -36.57
CA LEU A 989 -17.75 -8.32 -36.81
C LEU A 989 -18.17 -8.30 -38.29
N GLY A 990 -17.29 -8.70 -39.21
CA GLY A 990 -17.56 -8.60 -40.66
C GLY A 990 -17.67 -7.18 -41.17
N LEU A 991 -17.09 -6.21 -40.50
CA LEU A 991 -17.07 -4.78 -40.84
C LEU A 991 -15.89 -4.47 -41.78
N LYS A 992 -16.07 -3.50 -42.67
CA LYS A 992 -15.02 -3.07 -43.63
C LYS A 992 -14.44 -1.73 -43.21
#